data_a6e83bcbe22fc286d6a7bca62b478734
#
_entry.id   a6e83bcbe22fc286d6a7bca62b478734
#
_cell.length_a   1.000
_cell.length_b   1.000
_cell.length_c   1.000
_cell.angle_alpha   90.00
_cell.angle_beta   90.00
_cell.angle_gamma   90.00
#
_symmetry.space_group_name_H-M   'P 1'
#
loop_
_entity.id
_entity.type
_entity.pdbx_description
1 polymer ?
#
loop_
_entity_poly.entity_id
_entity_poly.type
_entity_poly.pdbx_seq_one_letter_code
_entity_poly.pdbx_strand_id
1 'polypeptide(L)'
;MSVSRFVVRHSLMSVWLVLLAACGSGSSAGGTGTPAPGGGTPPTTPEVPQPEPPAPTASIGSCEATGAARTAERLARMRPGTLGQFVVSFDGKAGVTPAQKALLQTLPVRGAYTLNRLPIAGIVATREAAQKLMATPGVRSLRFNDPVTLDDEAANVLTSVTRAQAQTALVNADGQPYTGKGISILVNDSGIDGTHRDLQFGGKLLQNALGHLNGLGDVVGINPNLPIENVPNTDVLGSHGSHVAGIAAGDGTASAGLFTGSAKGASLIGYGSGAALFVLDTLGGFDYAMQILDTHPEYNLRIVTNSFGNTGDVGTCFDPADPTNIATKALSDRGVIVVFSAGNSGSGPDTITGNFKKAPWVLAAANAEKSGLLAPSSSRGSLARGSYFTDVDGERLIVNDRPTVVTPGTNYISARAVAADPFTPLDTEADISSGAIPLELIPFYTQKTGTSMAAPHLAGLVALLLEANPALTWREIKPIFEKTATNMPGYEPWEVGAGMANVEAALAMALSLRRDYGVPNHTQRGFFASIALGESTVTPVSVAFAPAGAVEPVSFEVGADDSLVLAQWTQPEGNACTCAIVLTDPDGNRYGSSIALPVLGATVATSAPARAGIWQFSVSGIGSLSGVSLDPLGVTNGIAGPGTVDATLTVFKTGTTQGLADIRGRSDQTTIEFAVAKRLVDGLPAGFTPDALLTRRQLAEYLMAFGVRQTREPSQAKRYTDTTGFAAAVADAVTAPGQLLMDLSPEALPPLAPASNGKFNPAGTVSRQQAAFALVQAIGRQALTAQYEGMDLFAFDAEGNTVPVADAADVDPALRNHVQDAIALGILDVQLSQQGGATVARINPKGTVSRAAYAGLATRAYNSIPFPE
;
A
#
# COMPACT_ATOMS: atom_id res chain seq x y z
N MET A 1 -11.33 5.69 60.32
CA MET A 1 -11.99 6.46 59.26
C MET A 1 -11.03 7.53 58.80
N SER A 2 -10.71 7.64 57.59
CA SER A 2 -9.78 8.61 56.97
C SER A 2 -8.37 8.11 56.72
N VAL A 3 -8.19 7.20 55.73
CA VAL A 3 -6.89 6.95 55.06
C VAL A 3 -7.09 6.57 53.58
N SER A 4 -8.31 6.60 53.04
CA SER A 4 -8.61 5.96 51.77
C SER A 4 -8.76 6.90 50.58
N ARG A 5 -8.26 8.14 50.60
CA ARG A 5 -8.45 9.10 49.49
C ARG A 5 -7.17 9.67 48.87
N PHE A 6 -5.98 9.17 49.24
CA PHE A 6 -4.72 9.76 48.73
C PHE A 6 -3.95 8.90 47.72
N VAL A 7 -4.32 7.64 47.53
CA VAL A 7 -3.57 6.70 46.69
C VAL A 7 -4.04 6.74 45.20
N VAL A 8 -5.27 7.20 44.96
CA VAL A 8 -5.84 7.13 43.59
C VAL A 8 -5.35 8.26 42.65
N ARG A 9 -4.85 9.37 43.19
CA ARG A 9 -4.44 10.52 42.36
C ARG A 9 -3.01 10.44 41.78
N HIS A 10 -2.14 9.58 42.27
CA HIS A 10 -0.78 9.45 41.75
C HIS A 10 -0.64 8.36 40.68
N SER A 11 -1.50 7.36 40.68
CA SER A 11 -1.49 6.29 39.68
C SER A 11 -2.03 6.72 38.31
N LEU A 12 -2.94 7.70 38.26
CA LEU A 12 -3.50 8.17 37.00
C LEU A 12 -2.55 9.07 36.18
N MET A 13 -1.60 9.74 36.86
CA MET A 13 -0.66 10.63 36.18
C MET A 13 0.53 9.88 35.55
N SER A 14 0.84 8.69 36.05
CA SER A 14 1.91 7.84 35.52
C SER A 14 1.46 7.04 34.28
N VAL A 15 0.17 6.78 34.10
CA VAL A 15 -0.38 6.01 32.97
C VAL A 15 -0.38 6.85 31.68
N TRP A 16 -0.45 8.16 31.79
CA TRP A 16 -0.46 9.04 30.59
C TRP A 16 0.85 9.10 29.80
N LEU A 17 1.98 8.79 30.45
CA LEU A 17 3.29 8.82 29.77
C LEU A 17 3.62 7.53 29.02
N VAL A 18 2.90 6.45 29.25
CA VAL A 18 3.25 5.12 28.77
C VAL A 18 2.53 4.74 27.48
N LEU A 19 1.36 5.33 27.21
CA LEU A 19 0.57 5.05 25.99
C LEU A 19 1.23 5.52 24.68
N LEU A 20 2.21 6.41 24.76
CA LEU A 20 2.95 6.93 23.61
C LEU A 20 4.22 6.12 23.29
N ALA A 21 4.54 5.09 24.08
CA ALA A 21 5.83 4.40 24.02
C ALA A 21 5.94 3.22 23.03
N ALA A 22 4.88 2.90 22.31
CA ALA A 22 4.85 1.68 21.50
C ALA A 22 5.52 1.79 20.11
N CYS A 23 6.19 2.87 19.81
CA CYS A 23 6.89 3.02 18.53
C CYS A 23 8.18 3.82 18.67
N GLY A 24 9.30 3.20 18.73
CA GLY A 24 10.56 3.84 18.41
C GLY A 24 11.73 3.66 19.34
N SER A 25 12.80 3.27 18.88
CA SER A 25 14.20 3.73 18.86
C SER A 25 15.29 2.89 19.48
N GLY A 26 16.35 3.02 18.93
CA GLY A 26 17.59 2.89 18.94
C GLY A 26 18.91 3.00 19.08
N SER A 27 19.98 2.90 19.16
CA SER A 27 21.29 3.43 18.80
C SER A 27 22.44 2.42 18.81
N SER A 28 23.15 2.55 17.78
CA SER A 28 24.56 2.47 17.38
C SER A 28 25.61 1.73 18.21
N ALA A 29 26.42 0.93 17.54
CA ALA A 29 27.89 1.03 17.49
C ALA A 29 28.47 0.06 16.45
N GLY A 30 29.52 0.51 15.77
CA GLY A 30 30.11 -0.10 14.59
C GLY A 30 30.91 -1.37 14.81
N GLY A 31 31.04 -2.10 13.74
CA GLY A 31 31.94 -3.24 13.61
C GLY A 31 32.21 -3.54 12.15
N THR A 32 33.44 -3.39 11.74
CA THR A 32 33.99 -3.69 10.43
C THR A 32 33.95 -5.18 10.14
N GLY A 33 33.33 -5.60 9.06
CA GLY A 33 33.39 -6.97 8.60
C GLY A 33 33.45 -7.03 7.08
N THR A 34 34.46 -7.62 6.56
CA THR A 34 34.80 -7.87 5.16
C THR A 34 33.74 -8.66 4.39
N PRO A 35 33.59 -8.40 3.07
CA PRO A 35 32.62 -9.11 2.25
C PRO A 35 33.07 -10.51 1.89
N ALA A 36 32.18 -11.47 1.99
CA ALA A 36 32.36 -12.78 1.40
C ALA A 36 31.87 -12.81 -0.04
N PRO A 37 32.56 -13.45 -0.97
CA PRO A 37 32.14 -13.55 -2.35
C PRO A 37 31.19 -14.72 -2.53
N GLY A 38 29.94 -14.43 -2.78
CA GLY A 38 28.95 -15.42 -3.19
C GLY A 38 28.49 -15.16 -4.62
N GLY A 39 29.27 -15.58 -5.58
CA GLY A 39 28.85 -15.68 -6.97
C GLY A 39 27.84 -16.80 -7.15
N GLY A 40 26.58 -16.53 -6.98
CA GLY A 40 25.52 -17.38 -7.53
C GLY A 40 25.28 -16.95 -8.96
N THR A 41 25.59 -17.82 -9.91
CA THR A 41 25.12 -17.69 -11.29
C THR A 41 23.62 -17.49 -11.28
N PRO A 42 23.09 -16.45 -11.94
CA PRO A 42 21.65 -16.32 -12.09
C PRO A 42 21.10 -17.55 -12.79
N PRO A 43 19.92 -18.01 -12.46
CA PRO A 43 19.30 -19.10 -13.19
C PRO A 43 19.21 -18.69 -14.66
N THR A 44 19.76 -19.52 -15.50
CA THR A 44 19.66 -19.37 -16.95
C THR A 44 18.21 -19.53 -17.37
N THR A 45 17.46 -18.46 -17.31
CA THR A 45 16.18 -18.34 -17.99
C THR A 45 16.45 -17.76 -19.36
N PRO A 46 16.17 -18.49 -20.42
CA PRO A 46 16.36 -17.96 -21.77
C PRO A 46 15.41 -16.81 -22.01
N GLU A 47 15.92 -15.77 -22.64
CA GLU A 47 15.15 -14.74 -23.31
C GLU A 47 14.12 -13.96 -22.50
N VAL A 48 14.59 -13.16 -21.54
CA VAL A 48 13.74 -12.11 -21.00
C VAL A 48 14.41 -10.78 -21.20
N PRO A 49 14.02 -10.07 -22.20
CA PRO A 49 14.41 -8.68 -22.31
C PRO A 49 13.66 -7.80 -21.38
N GLN A 50 14.31 -6.80 -20.95
CA GLN A 50 13.71 -5.86 -20.13
C GLN A 50 14.20 -4.50 -20.29
N PRO A 51 13.59 -3.64 -20.23
CA PRO A 51 13.76 -2.33 -20.46
C PRO A 51 13.76 -1.43 -19.35
N GLU A 52 13.75 -0.37 -19.65
CA GLU A 52 13.95 0.63 -18.94
C GLU A 52 13.33 1.87 -19.08
N PRO A 53 13.04 2.58 -18.16
CA PRO A 53 12.35 3.75 -18.11
C PRO A 53 13.04 4.99 -17.85
N PRO A 54 12.57 6.01 -18.19
CA PRO A 54 12.99 7.30 -18.18
C PRO A 54 12.38 8.21 -17.19
N ALA A 55 13.01 9.30 -17.04
CA ALA A 55 12.70 10.33 -16.15
C ALA A 55 11.50 11.20 -16.56
N PRO A 56 10.74 11.70 -15.62
CA PRO A 56 9.59 12.52 -15.88
C PRO A 56 9.92 13.97 -16.17
N THR A 57 9.13 14.54 -17.02
CA THR A 57 8.90 15.97 -17.06
C THR A 57 7.40 16.18 -17.07
N ALA A 58 6.80 16.41 -15.93
CA ALA A 58 5.46 16.96 -15.88
C ALA A 58 5.57 18.41 -15.42
N SER A 59 5.24 19.34 -16.28
CA SER A 59 4.82 20.65 -15.80
C SER A 59 3.44 20.45 -15.18
N ILE A 60 3.33 20.59 -13.88
CA ILE A 60 2.04 20.68 -13.22
C ILE A 60 1.41 21.98 -13.67
N GLY A 61 0.46 21.89 -14.59
CA GLY A 61 -0.39 23.01 -14.91
C GLY A 61 -1.18 23.40 -13.67
N SER A 62 -1.48 24.69 -13.50
CA SER A 62 -2.35 25.20 -12.47
C SER A 62 -3.60 24.32 -12.34
N CYS A 63 -3.89 23.82 -11.16
CA CYS A 63 -5.06 23.02 -10.90
C CYS A 63 -6.30 23.91 -10.93
N GLU A 64 -6.85 24.17 -12.10
CA GLU A 64 -8.17 24.76 -12.24
C GLU A 64 -9.24 23.74 -11.95
N ALA A 65 -10.28 24.15 -11.19
CA ALA A 65 -11.40 23.30 -10.81
C ALA A 65 -12.20 22.83 -12.04
N THR A 66 -11.74 21.78 -12.68
CA THR A 66 -12.32 21.20 -13.91
C THR A 66 -13.69 20.54 -13.70
N GLY A 67 -14.16 20.42 -12.45
CA GLY A 67 -15.38 19.69 -12.13
C GLY A 67 -16.66 20.22 -12.81
N ALA A 68 -16.75 21.51 -13.10
CA ALA A 68 -17.90 22.08 -13.84
C ALA A 68 -17.85 21.68 -15.32
N ALA A 69 -16.66 21.73 -15.93
CA ALA A 69 -16.44 21.33 -17.33
C ALA A 69 -16.76 19.84 -17.51
N ARG A 70 -16.25 18.98 -16.65
CA ARG A 70 -16.55 17.51 -16.66
C ARG A 70 -18.03 17.22 -16.53
N THR A 71 -18.74 17.96 -15.65
CA THR A 71 -20.18 17.78 -15.50
C THR A 71 -20.92 18.22 -16.78
N ALA A 72 -20.54 19.34 -17.38
CA ALA A 72 -21.12 19.83 -18.62
C ALA A 72 -20.92 18.83 -19.79
N GLU A 73 -19.74 18.28 -19.91
CA GLU A 73 -19.45 17.24 -20.91
C GLU A 73 -20.29 15.98 -20.70
N ARG A 74 -20.37 15.45 -19.49
CA ARG A 74 -21.20 14.29 -19.18
C ARG A 74 -22.68 14.56 -19.47
N LEU A 75 -23.17 15.75 -19.14
CA LEU A 75 -24.53 16.16 -19.48
C LEU A 75 -24.73 16.23 -21.00
N ALA A 76 -23.76 16.73 -21.76
CA ALA A 76 -23.86 16.78 -23.23
C ALA A 76 -24.04 15.39 -23.86
N ARG A 77 -23.47 14.36 -23.24
CA ARG A 77 -23.55 12.96 -23.70
C ARG A 77 -24.84 12.25 -23.30
N MET A 78 -25.56 12.73 -22.29
CA MET A 78 -26.84 12.15 -21.93
C MET A 78 -27.86 12.37 -23.08
N ARG A 79 -28.68 11.37 -23.36
CA ARG A 79 -29.78 11.51 -24.30
C ARG A 79 -30.79 12.54 -23.77
N PRO A 80 -31.39 13.37 -24.66
CA PRO A 80 -32.45 14.29 -24.24
C PRO A 80 -33.56 13.57 -23.46
N GLY A 81 -34.06 14.20 -22.41
CA GLY A 81 -35.11 13.65 -21.54
C GLY A 81 -34.67 12.54 -20.59
N THR A 82 -33.42 12.06 -20.64
CA THR A 82 -32.92 11.04 -19.70
C THR A 82 -32.82 11.63 -18.30
N LEU A 83 -33.30 10.89 -17.28
CA LEU A 83 -33.15 11.23 -15.87
C LEU A 83 -31.77 10.82 -15.38
N GLY A 84 -31.08 11.75 -14.71
CA GLY A 84 -29.85 11.51 -13.96
C GLY A 84 -30.00 11.87 -12.50
N GLN A 85 -29.12 11.38 -11.67
CA GLN A 85 -28.99 11.77 -10.27
C GLN A 85 -27.85 12.80 -10.16
N PHE A 86 -28.12 13.90 -9.47
CA PHE A 86 -27.17 15.00 -9.34
C PHE A 86 -27.14 15.52 -7.90
N VAL A 87 -25.99 16.09 -7.53
CA VAL A 87 -25.82 16.88 -6.31
C VAL A 87 -25.66 18.34 -6.74
N VAL A 88 -26.55 19.20 -6.30
CA VAL A 88 -26.51 20.65 -6.54
C VAL A 88 -26.12 21.37 -5.26
N SER A 89 -25.13 22.24 -5.32
CA SER A 89 -24.79 23.17 -4.25
C SER A 89 -25.19 24.60 -4.63
N PHE A 90 -25.72 25.32 -3.67
CA PHE A 90 -26.16 26.70 -3.82
C PHE A 90 -25.23 27.67 -3.10
N ASP A 91 -25.29 28.93 -3.45
CA ASP A 91 -24.64 29.98 -2.66
C ASP A 91 -25.28 30.09 -1.28
N GLY A 92 -24.44 30.26 -0.26
CA GLY A 92 -24.89 30.37 1.15
C GLY A 92 -24.03 29.52 2.09
N LYS A 93 -24.28 29.63 3.39
CA LYS A 93 -23.60 28.89 4.45
C LYS A 93 -24.56 28.10 5.36
N ALA A 94 -25.85 28.15 5.07
CA ALA A 94 -26.89 27.47 5.83
C ALA A 94 -27.61 26.47 4.93
N GLY A 95 -28.53 25.71 5.49
CA GLY A 95 -29.32 24.73 4.72
C GLY A 95 -30.08 25.34 3.53
N VAL A 96 -30.57 24.49 2.65
CA VAL A 96 -31.30 24.90 1.44
C VAL A 96 -32.51 25.79 1.78
N THR A 97 -32.52 27.03 1.29
CA THR A 97 -33.53 28.03 1.56
C THR A 97 -34.88 27.76 0.86
N PRO A 98 -36.00 28.36 1.33
CA PRO A 98 -37.26 28.26 0.62
C PRO A 98 -37.19 28.69 -0.85
N ALA A 99 -36.43 29.75 -1.15
CA ALA A 99 -36.26 30.24 -2.51
C ALA A 99 -35.52 29.22 -3.41
N GLN A 100 -34.47 28.55 -2.88
CA GLN A 100 -33.77 27.50 -3.58
C GLN A 100 -34.64 26.25 -3.79
N LYS A 101 -35.48 25.88 -2.82
CA LYS A 101 -36.50 24.84 -2.97
C LYS A 101 -37.50 25.18 -4.06
N ALA A 102 -38.00 26.41 -4.07
CA ALA A 102 -38.92 26.90 -5.09
C ALA A 102 -38.27 26.84 -6.50
N LEU A 103 -37.00 27.21 -6.62
CA LEU A 103 -36.21 27.05 -7.87
C LEU A 103 -36.24 25.61 -8.37
N LEU A 104 -35.93 24.64 -7.53
CA LEU A 104 -35.96 23.22 -7.89
C LEU A 104 -37.37 22.78 -8.37
N GLN A 105 -38.44 23.33 -7.79
CA GLN A 105 -39.80 23.03 -8.20
C GLN A 105 -40.21 23.63 -9.55
N THR A 106 -39.51 24.67 -10.01
CA THR A 106 -39.82 25.31 -11.34
C THR A 106 -39.17 24.55 -12.51
N LEU A 107 -38.37 23.53 -12.23
CA LEU A 107 -37.62 22.74 -13.23
C LEU A 107 -38.18 21.32 -13.29
N PRO A 108 -37.96 20.59 -14.39
CA PRO A 108 -38.34 19.18 -14.49
C PRO A 108 -37.43 18.28 -13.63
N VAL A 109 -37.53 18.50 -12.30
CA VAL A 109 -36.90 17.73 -11.24
C VAL A 109 -37.93 16.73 -10.75
N ARG A 110 -37.68 15.44 -10.90
CA ARG A 110 -38.61 14.38 -10.47
C ARG A 110 -38.73 14.31 -8.95
N GLY A 111 -37.64 14.59 -8.24
CA GLY A 111 -37.55 14.56 -6.80
C GLY A 111 -36.24 15.16 -6.29
N ALA A 112 -36.23 15.58 -5.04
CA ALA A 112 -35.05 16.14 -4.39
C ALA A 112 -35.02 15.83 -2.90
N TYR A 113 -33.83 15.61 -2.36
CA TYR A 113 -33.53 15.68 -0.93
C TYR A 113 -32.73 16.95 -0.64
N THR A 114 -33.13 17.72 0.34
CA THR A 114 -32.44 18.97 0.73
C THR A 114 -31.77 18.80 2.08
N LEU A 115 -30.49 19.20 2.20
CA LEU A 115 -29.77 19.15 3.45
C LEU A 115 -30.23 20.32 4.35
N ASN A 116 -30.31 20.08 5.66
CA ASN A 116 -30.84 21.05 6.61
C ASN A 116 -29.84 22.12 7.07
N ARG A 117 -28.53 21.78 7.00
CA ARG A 117 -27.47 22.68 7.50
C ARG A 117 -26.49 23.12 6.40
N LEU A 118 -26.51 22.46 5.27
CA LEU A 118 -25.68 22.77 4.11
C LEU A 118 -26.56 23.21 2.94
N PRO A 119 -26.13 24.18 2.12
CA PRO A 119 -26.87 24.65 0.95
C PRO A 119 -26.75 23.67 -0.21
N ILE A 120 -27.06 22.39 0.04
CA ILE A 120 -26.86 21.28 -0.90
C ILE A 120 -28.16 20.47 -0.99
N ALA A 121 -28.49 20.05 -2.22
CA ALA A 121 -29.57 19.14 -2.49
C ALA A 121 -29.14 18.01 -3.45
N GLY A 122 -29.58 16.78 -3.16
CA GLY A 122 -29.56 15.70 -4.12
C GLY A 122 -30.84 15.76 -4.96
N ILE A 123 -30.74 15.66 -6.27
CA ILE A 123 -31.89 15.77 -7.19
C ILE A 123 -31.89 14.65 -8.23
N VAL A 124 -33.09 14.25 -8.64
CA VAL A 124 -33.31 13.44 -9.84
C VAL A 124 -33.95 14.34 -10.91
N ALA A 125 -33.21 14.62 -11.97
CA ALA A 125 -33.61 15.61 -12.95
C ALA A 125 -33.27 15.15 -14.38
N THR A 126 -33.93 15.74 -15.37
CA THR A 126 -33.56 15.53 -16.77
C THR A 126 -32.26 16.26 -17.09
N ARG A 127 -31.61 15.84 -18.16
CA ARG A 127 -30.42 16.51 -18.70
C ARG A 127 -30.63 18.02 -18.85
N GLU A 128 -31.77 18.42 -19.44
CA GLU A 128 -32.12 19.82 -19.71
C GLU A 128 -32.29 20.62 -18.42
N ALA A 129 -32.90 19.99 -17.38
CA ALA A 129 -33.05 20.61 -16.07
C ALA A 129 -31.69 20.79 -15.38
N ALA A 130 -30.83 19.79 -15.48
CA ALA A 130 -29.46 19.84 -14.94
C ALA A 130 -28.61 20.94 -15.64
N GLN A 131 -28.68 21.04 -16.96
CA GLN A 131 -28.01 22.08 -17.74
C GLN A 131 -28.52 23.49 -17.35
N LYS A 132 -29.83 23.63 -17.17
CA LYS A 132 -30.43 24.90 -16.77
C LYS A 132 -30.01 25.30 -15.34
N LEU A 133 -29.94 24.33 -14.43
CA LEU A 133 -29.44 24.56 -13.07
C LEU A 133 -28.00 25.06 -13.07
N MET A 134 -27.11 24.47 -13.85
CA MET A 134 -25.71 24.91 -13.95
C MET A 134 -25.58 26.37 -14.43
N ALA A 135 -26.51 26.83 -15.26
CA ALA A 135 -26.53 28.20 -15.76
C ALA A 135 -27.31 29.18 -14.87
N THR A 136 -27.89 28.72 -13.77
CA THR A 136 -28.76 29.53 -12.94
C THR A 136 -27.96 30.30 -11.86
N PRO A 137 -28.09 31.63 -11.76
CA PRO A 137 -27.47 32.40 -10.69
C PRO A 137 -27.88 31.89 -9.32
N GLY A 138 -26.91 31.79 -8.38
CA GLY A 138 -27.12 31.24 -7.04
C GLY A 138 -26.93 29.71 -6.96
N VAL A 139 -26.72 29.04 -8.08
CA VAL A 139 -26.20 27.66 -8.12
C VAL A 139 -24.68 27.70 -8.21
N ARG A 140 -24.04 27.24 -7.16
CA ARG A 140 -22.59 27.24 -7.04
C ARG A 140 -21.93 26.10 -7.84
N SER A 141 -22.52 24.92 -7.78
CA SER A 141 -22.06 23.76 -8.56
C SER A 141 -23.17 22.73 -8.77
N LEU A 142 -23.03 21.95 -9.82
CA LEU A 142 -23.77 20.71 -10.04
C LEU A 142 -22.76 19.59 -10.33
N ARG A 143 -22.97 18.43 -9.73
CA ARG A 143 -22.17 17.20 -9.94
C ARG A 143 -23.11 16.02 -10.14
N PHE A 144 -22.63 14.98 -10.81
CA PHE A 144 -23.33 13.70 -10.77
C PHE A 144 -23.27 13.13 -9.36
N ASN A 145 -24.34 12.45 -8.93
CA ASN A 145 -24.36 11.64 -7.73
C ASN A 145 -23.70 10.29 -8.05
N ASP A 146 -22.38 10.31 -8.22
CA ASP A 146 -21.63 9.12 -8.55
C ASP A 146 -21.55 8.20 -7.32
N PRO A 147 -21.55 6.87 -7.50
CA PRO A 147 -21.31 5.94 -6.42
C PRO A 147 -19.92 6.19 -5.84
N VAL A 148 -19.83 6.14 -4.52
CA VAL A 148 -18.57 6.09 -3.78
C VAL A 148 -18.34 4.66 -3.32
N THR A 149 -17.12 4.17 -3.41
CA THR A 149 -16.75 2.83 -2.93
C THR A 149 -16.37 2.90 -1.47
N LEU A 150 -16.79 1.92 -0.70
CA LEU A 150 -16.38 1.74 0.69
C LEU A 150 -15.03 1.03 0.72
N ASP A 151 -14.12 1.53 1.54
CA ASP A 151 -12.68 1.22 1.43
C ASP A 151 -12.24 -0.14 1.97
N ASP A 152 -13.02 -0.84 2.79
CA ASP A 152 -12.60 -2.13 3.37
C ASP A 152 -12.73 -3.30 2.41
N GLU A 153 -13.67 -3.26 1.50
CA GLU A 153 -13.75 -4.22 0.41
C GLU A 153 -12.47 -4.17 -0.44
N ALA A 154 -11.86 -2.99 -0.58
CA ALA A 154 -10.61 -2.79 -1.30
C ALA A 154 -9.44 -3.62 -0.74
N ALA A 155 -9.32 -3.80 0.57
CA ALA A 155 -8.24 -4.58 1.17
C ALA A 155 -8.28 -6.06 0.76
N ASN A 156 -9.45 -6.66 0.81
CA ASN A 156 -9.66 -8.04 0.38
C ASN A 156 -9.56 -8.21 -1.15
N VAL A 157 -9.89 -7.18 -1.92
CA VAL A 157 -9.70 -7.16 -3.39
C VAL A 157 -8.22 -7.04 -3.74
N LEU A 158 -7.48 -6.14 -3.09
CA LEU A 158 -6.04 -5.95 -3.35
C LEU A 158 -5.23 -7.23 -3.20
N THR A 159 -5.53 -8.03 -2.18
CA THR A 159 -4.84 -9.29 -1.91
C THR A 159 -5.52 -10.51 -2.55
N SER A 160 -6.53 -10.28 -3.38
CA SER A 160 -7.28 -11.32 -4.10
C SER A 160 -8.09 -12.27 -3.21
N VAL A 161 -8.47 -11.88 -1.98
CA VAL A 161 -9.36 -12.69 -1.12
C VAL A 161 -10.72 -12.86 -1.79
N THR A 162 -11.34 -11.75 -2.20
CA THR A 162 -12.65 -11.74 -2.89
C THR A 162 -12.63 -12.61 -4.15
N ARG A 163 -11.54 -12.53 -4.92
CA ARG A 163 -11.37 -13.36 -6.12
C ARG A 163 -11.22 -14.84 -5.80
N ALA A 164 -10.40 -15.16 -4.80
CA ALA A 164 -10.19 -16.55 -4.36
C ALA A 164 -11.51 -17.18 -3.89
N GLN A 165 -12.31 -16.42 -3.15
CA GLN A 165 -13.62 -16.88 -2.67
C GLN A 165 -14.68 -17.02 -3.77
N ALA A 166 -14.51 -16.34 -4.90
CA ALA A 166 -15.37 -16.48 -6.08
C ALA A 166 -14.95 -17.64 -7.01
N GLN A 167 -13.76 -18.22 -6.83
CA GLN A 167 -13.23 -19.28 -7.68
C GLN A 167 -13.83 -20.65 -7.32
N THR A 168 -14.54 -21.25 -8.27
CA THR A 168 -15.15 -22.58 -8.09
C THR A 168 -14.13 -23.73 -7.95
N ALA A 169 -12.87 -23.50 -8.33
CA ALA A 169 -11.78 -24.46 -8.16
C ALA A 169 -11.03 -24.30 -6.84
N LEU A 170 -11.26 -23.22 -6.10
CA LEU A 170 -10.64 -22.93 -4.81
C LEU A 170 -11.68 -23.07 -3.69
N VAL A 171 -12.22 -24.27 -3.55
CA VAL A 171 -13.22 -24.62 -2.53
C VAL A 171 -12.74 -25.80 -1.70
N ASN A 172 -13.23 -25.87 -0.46
CA ASN A 172 -12.97 -26.98 0.44
C ASN A 172 -13.83 -28.22 0.08
N ALA A 173 -13.71 -29.28 0.86
CA ALA A 173 -14.44 -30.54 0.62
C ALA A 173 -15.97 -30.39 0.64
N ASP A 174 -16.48 -29.36 1.32
CA ASP A 174 -17.90 -29.03 1.39
C ASP A 174 -18.38 -28.15 0.21
N GLY A 175 -17.49 -27.83 -0.74
CA GLY A 175 -17.75 -26.94 -1.87
C GLY A 175 -17.87 -25.47 -1.48
N GLN A 176 -17.36 -25.09 -0.30
CA GLN A 176 -17.38 -23.72 0.20
C GLN A 176 -16.02 -23.04 0.02
N PRO A 177 -15.98 -21.72 -0.18
CA PRO A 177 -14.73 -20.98 -0.21
C PRO A 177 -13.94 -21.12 1.08
N TYR A 178 -12.61 -21.03 0.99
CA TYR A 178 -11.74 -20.99 2.16
C TYR A 178 -11.94 -19.66 2.93
N THR A 179 -12.11 -19.78 4.24
CA THR A 179 -12.39 -18.67 5.15
C THR A 179 -11.51 -18.67 6.40
N GLY A 180 -10.57 -19.61 6.50
CA GLY A 180 -9.77 -19.89 7.68
C GLY A 180 -10.44 -20.82 8.70
N LYS A 181 -11.53 -21.47 8.31
CA LYS A 181 -12.33 -22.36 9.18
C LYS A 181 -11.46 -23.46 9.78
N GLY A 182 -11.58 -23.63 11.10
CA GLY A 182 -10.84 -24.65 11.85
C GLY A 182 -9.41 -24.26 12.21
N ILE A 183 -8.98 -23.03 11.90
CA ILE A 183 -7.67 -22.48 12.27
C ILE A 183 -7.87 -21.41 13.35
N SER A 184 -7.02 -21.40 14.37
CA SER A 184 -7.00 -20.32 15.36
C SER A 184 -5.78 -19.42 15.20
N ILE A 185 -6.01 -18.12 15.38
CA ILE A 185 -5.01 -17.05 15.35
C ILE A 185 -4.91 -16.47 16.76
N LEU A 186 -3.72 -16.52 17.35
CA LEU A 186 -3.45 -15.80 18.59
C LEU A 186 -3.02 -14.37 18.25
N VAL A 187 -3.70 -13.40 18.84
CA VAL A 187 -3.37 -11.97 18.78
C VAL A 187 -2.60 -11.60 20.02
N ASN A 188 -1.32 -11.37 19.87
CA ASN A 188 -0.40 -10.91 20.93
C ASN A 188 -0.27 -9.40 20.83
N ASP A 189 -1.10 -8.66 21.58
CA ASP A 189 -1.28 -7.22 21.39
C ASP A 189 -1.79 -6.53 22.68
N SER A 190 -2.41 -5.34 22.57
CA SER A 190 -2.99 -4.62 23.72
C SER A 190 -4.13 -5.39 24.41
N GLY A 191 -4.81 -6.28 23.68
CA GLY A 191 -5.93 -7.08 24.16
C GLY A 191 -7.00 -7.26 23.09
N ILE A 192 -8.08 -7.95 23.41
CA ILE A 192 -9.26 -8.07 22.57
C ILE A 192 -10.52 -7.74 23.36
N ASP A 193 -11.40 -6.93 22.81
CA ASP A 193 -12.74 -6.71 23.31
C ASP A 193 -13.69 -7.81 22.79
N GLY A 194 -13.79 -8.88 23.56
CA GLY A 194 -14.71 -9.99 23.26
C GLY A 194 -16.18 -9.66 23.46
N THR A 195 -16.55 -8.44 23.85
CA THR A 195 -17.93 -7.96 23.88
C THR A 195 -18.38 -7.41 22.53
N HIS A 196 -17.42 -7.13 21.64
CA HIS A 196 -17.70 -6.74 20.24
C HIS A 196 -18.37 -7.89 19.49
N ARG A 197 -19.43 -7.58 18.72
CA ARG A 197 -20.23 -8.60 18.02
C ARG A 197 -19.45 -9.45 17.04
N ASP A 198 -18.43 -8.90 16.38
CA ASP A 198 -17.57 -9.60 15.42
C ASP A 198 -16.51 -10.47 16.08
N LEU A 199 -16.27 -10.27 17.39
CA LEU A 199 -15.18 -10.89 18.15
C LEU A 199 -15.70 -11.67 19.35
N GLN A 200 -16.97 -11.98 19.42
CA GLN A 200 -17.70 -12.49 20.56
C GLN A 200 -16.94 -13.59 21.33
N PHE A 201 -16.68 -13.32 22.63
CA PHE A 201 -16.04 -14.26 23.55
C PHE A 201 -16.92 -15.48 23.81
N GLY A 202 -16.31 -16.65 23.81
CA GLY A 202 -17.00 -17.95 23.91
C GLY A 202 -17.57 -18.46 22.58
N GLY A 203 -17.36 -17.70 21.51
CA GLY A 203 -17.74 -18.06 20.14
C GLY A 203 -16.57 -17.89 19.19
N LYS A 204 -16.43 -16.72 18.61
CA LYS A 204 -15.32 -16.33 17.72
C LYS A 204 -13.98 -16.28 18.45
N LEU A 205 -13.95 -15.68 19.62
CA LEU A 205 -12.82 -15.60 20.54
C LEU A 205 -12.93 -16.75 21.53
N LEU A 206 -12.11 -17.79 21.32
CA LEU A 206 -12.14 -19.02 22.12
C LEU A 206 -11.59 -18.82 23.53
N GLN A 207 -10.53 -18.02 23.65
CA GLN A 207 -9.90 -17.69 24.92
C GLN A 207 -9.37 -16.27 24.86
N ASN A 208 -9.44 -15.58 25.98
CA ASN A 208 -8.95 -14.21 26.12
C ASN A 208 -8.24 -14.05 27.46
N ALA A 209 -6.94 -13.80 27.41
CA ALA A 209 -6.06 -13.75 28.58
C ALA A 209 -5.47 -12.35 28.75
N LEU A 210 -5.42 -11.88 29.99
CA LEU A 210 -4.77 -10.63 30.39
C LEU A 210 -3.39 -10.95 30.97
N GLY A 211 -2.33 -10.47 30.32
CA GLY A 211 -0.97 -10.47 30.81
C GLY A 211 -0.77 -9.40 31.89
N HIS A 212 0.26 -9.58 32.72
CA HIS A 212 0.56 -8.66 33.83
C HIS A 212 2.07 -8.45 34.05
N LEU A 213 2.89 -8.70 33.08
CA LEU A 213 4.36 -8.63 33.18
C LEU A 213 4.92 -7.21 33.13
N ASN A 214 4.15 -6.22 32.68
CA ASN A 214 4.54 -4.81 32.69
C ASN A 214 4.71 -4.21 34.11
N GLY A 215 4.27 -4.91 35.15
CA GLY A 215 4.57 -4.60 36.57
C GLY A 215 5.92 -5.08 37.06
N LEU A 216 6.88 -5.40 36.18
CA LEU A 216 8.19 -5.97 36.56
C LEU A 216 8.95 -5.12 37.61
N GLY A 217 8.78 -3.80 37.59
CA GLY A 217 9.41 -2.91 38.58
C GLY A 217 8.95 -3.13 40.02
N ASP A 218 7.78 -3.69 40.23
CA ASP A 218 7.15 -3.93 41.52
C ASP A 218 7.25 -5.42 41.97
N VAL A 219 7.87 -6.26 41.14
CA VAL A 219 7.93 -7.70 41.40
C VAL A 219 8.82 -8.01 42.62
N VAL A 220 8.32 -8.87 43.47
CA VAL A 220 9.06 -9.38 44.65
C VAL A 220 9.16 -10.89 44.55
N GLY A 221 10.39 -11.41 44.69
CA GLY A 221 10.66 -12.85 44.58
C GLY A 221 10.74 -13.32 43.11
N ILE A 222 10.64 -14.64 42.92
CA ILE A 222 10.67 -15.29 41.59
C ILE A 222 9.28 -15.85 41.33
N ASN A 223 8.61 -15.29 40.37
CA ASN A 223 7.23 -15.61 40.05
C ASN A 223 7.12 -16.19 38.60
N PRO A 224 6.25 -17.20 38.39
CA PRO A 224 5.94 -17.66 37.03
C PRO A 224 5.06 -16.65 36.29
N ASN A 225 5.05 -16.71 34.96
CA ASN A 225 4.06 -16.02 34.15
C ASN A 225 2.70 -16.73 34.30
N LEU A 226 1.72 -16.04 34.87
CA LEU A 226 0.38 -16.56 35.15
C LEU A 226 -0.67 -15.57 34.65
N PRO A 227 -0.95 -15.53 33.34
CA PRO A 227 -1.96 -14.63 32.78
C PRO A 227 -3.34 -14.95 33.34
N ILE A 228 -4.19 -13.94 33.45
CA ILE A 228 -5.58 -14.08 33.87
C ILE A 228 -6.42 -14.47 32.66
N GLU A 229 -6.93 -15.68 32.68
CA GLU A 229 -7.72 -16.24 31.60
C GLU A 229 -9.22 -15.93 31.72
N ASN A 230 -9.97 -16.18 30.63
CA ASN A 230 -11.42 -16.02 30.55
C ASN A 230 -11.90 -14.59 30.83
N VAL A 231 -11.14 -13.59 30.40
CA VAL A 231 -11.50 -12.18 30.54
C VAL A 231 -12.29 -11.73 29.30
N PRO A 232 -13.59 -11.35 29.45
CA PRO A 232 -14.40 -10.99 28.27
C PRO A 232 -13.83 -9.83 27.46
N ASN A 233 -13.19 -8.86 28.12
CA ASN A 233 -12.54 -7.72 27.46
C ASN A 233 -11.17 -7.48 28.13
N THR A 234 -10.10 -7.68 27.38
CA THR A 234 -8.72 -7.40 27.79
C THR A 234 -8.18 -6.10 27.17
N ASP A 235 -8.89 -5.48 26.21
CA ASP A 235 -8.49 -4.29 25.47
C ASP A 235 -9.13 -3.02 26.07
N VAL A 236 -8.87 -2.78 27.33
CA VAL A 236 -9.53 -1.70 28.11
C VAL A 236 -8.88 -0.33 27.95
N LEU A 237 -7.67 -0.26 27.40
CA LEU A 237 -6.89 0.99 27.33
C LEU A 237 -6.26 1.26 25.95
N GLY A 238 -6.24 0.30 25.02
CA GLY A 238 -5.44 0.41 23.82
C GLY A 238 -6.21 0.49 22.50
N SER A 239 -7.38 -0.15 22.43
CA SER A 239 -8.20 -0.27 21.20
C SER A 239 -7.43 -0.78 19.96
N HIS A 240 -6.17 -1.18 20.12
CA HIS A 240 -5.34 -1.59 19.00
C HIS A 240 -5.50 -3.09 18.71
N GLY A 241 -5.43 -3.94 19.71
CA GLY A 241 -5.55 -5.39 19.54
C GLY A 241 -6.92 -5.85 19.07
N SER A 242 -8.00 -5.19 19.49
CA SER A 242 -9.35 -5.46 18.97
C SER A 242 -9.45 -5.14 17.49
N HIS A 243 -8.86 -4.03 17.06
CA HIS A 243 -8.79 -3.66 15.64
C HIS A 243 -7.98 -4.68 14.84
N VAL A 244 -6.83 -5.09 15.35
CA VAL A 244 -5.97 -6.16 14.79
C VAL A 244 -6.74 -7.48 14.67
N ALA A 245 -7.46 -7.89 15.73
CA ALA A 245 -8.27 -9.11 15.75
C ALA A 245 -9.38 -9.08 14.69
N GLY A 246 -10.06 -7.94 14.54
CA GLY A 246 -11.09 -7.74 13.53
C GLY A 246 -10.57 -7.88 12.11
N ILE A 247 -9.38 -7.31 11.80
CA ILE A 247 -8.73 -7.46 10.49
C ILE A 247 -8.38 -8.91 10.18
N ALA A 248 -7.84 -9.64 11.17
CA ALA A 248 -7.45 -11.03 10.95
C ALA A 248 -8.66 -11.92 10.69
N ALA A 249 -9.69 -11.81 11.55
CA ALA A 249 -10.76 -12.79 11.58
C ALA A 249 -12.14 -12.28 11.97
N GLY A 250 -12.41 -10.99 12.08
CA GLY A 250 -13.74 -10.46 12.36
C GLY A 250 -14.79 -11.02 11.41
N ASP A 251 -15.93 -11.46 11.92
CA ASP A 251 -16.96 -12.12 11.11
C ASP A 251 -17.94 -11.15 10.43
N GLY A 252 -17.87 -9.86 10.79
CA GLY A 252 -18.71 -8.80 10.23
C GLY A 252 -20.14 -8.79 10.74
N THR A 253 -20.45 -9.49 11.83
CA THR A 253 -21.81 -9.57 12.40
C THR A 253 -22.39 -8.18 12.71
N ALA A 254 -21.56 -7.25 13.20
CA ALA A 254 -22.02 -5.89 13.52
C ALA A 254 -22.37 -5.05 12.29
N SER A 255 -21.78 -5.36 11.12
CA SER A 255 -21.98 -4.64 9.86
C SER A 255 -22.77 -5.43 8.80
N ALA A 256 -23.43 -6.52 9.20
CA ALA A 256 -24.12 -7.43 8.28
C ALA A 256 -23.22 -7.96 7.15
N GLY A 257 -21.92 -8.14 7.45
CA GLY A 257 -20.93 -8.68 6.52
C GLY A 257 -20.20 -7.63 5.66
N LEU A 258 -20.45 -6.34 5.87
CA LEU A 258 -19.78 -5.26 5.13
C LEU A 258 -18.29 -5.20 5.48
N PHE A 259 -17.95 -5.21 6.78
CA PHE A 259 -16.59 -5.15 7.27
C PHE A 259 -16.20 -6.50 7.88
N THR A 260 -15.46 -7.31 7.14
CA THR A 260 -15.00 -8.63 7.59
C THR A 260 -13.49 -8.73 7.55
N GLY A 261 -12.93 -9.51 8.45
CA GLY A 261 -11.53 -9.89 8.39
C GLY A 261 -11.21 -10.76 7.16
N SER A 262 -9.93 -10.82 6.81
CA SER A 262 -9.46 -11.61 5.65
C SER A 262 -9.69 -13.12 5.83
N ALA A 263 -9.78 -13.61 7.08
CA ALA A 263 -10.12 -14.99 7.42
C ALA A 263 -11.34 -15.05 8.35
N LYS A 264 -12.49 -14.57 7.88
CA LYS A 264 -13.72 -14.47 8.68
C LYS A 264 -14.23 -15.77 9.31
N GLY A 265 -13.73 -16.92 8.87
CA GLY A 265 -14.06 -18.24 9.42
C GLY A 265 -13.07 -18.75 10.47
N ALA A 266 -11.91 -18.10 10.63
CA ALA A 266 -10.92 -18.48 11.65
C ALA A 266 -11.40 -18.12 13.07
N SER A 267 -10.91 -18.83 14.06
CA SER A 267 -11.12 -18.51 15.48
C SER A 267 -9.99 -17.62 16.03
N LEU A 268 -10.23 -16.96 17.14
CA LEU A 268 -9.28 -16.06 17.79
C LEU A 268 -8.92 -16.55 19.18
N ILE A 269 -7.69 -16.24 19.59
CA ILE A 269 -7.21 -16.33 20.96
C ILE A 269 -6.55 -14.99 21.28
N GLY A 270 -6.87 -14.36 22.43
CA GLY A 270 -6.32 -13.08 22.83
C GLY A 270 -5.28 -13.23 23.93
N TYR A 271 -4.15 -12.52 23.79
CA TYR A 271 -3.25 -12.21 24.88
C TYR A 271 -3.05 -10.70 24.92
N GLY A 272 -3.61 -10.06 25.95
CA GLY A 272 -3.61 -8.62 26.11
C GLY A 272 -2.59 -8.17 27.15
N SER A 273 -1.66 -7.31 26.77
CA SER A 273 -0.65 -6.71 27.64
C SER A 273 -1.00 -5.29 28.07
N GLY A 274 -2.22 -4.82 27.72
CA GLY A 274 -2.68 -3.47 28.05
C GLY A 274 -2.10 -2.41 27.11
N ALA A 275 -2.12 -1.15 27.56
CA ALA A 275 -1.74 -0.01 26.73
C ALA A 275 -0.24 0.13 26.46
N ALA A 276 0.61 -0.51 27.25
CA ALA A 276 2.06 -0.46 27.11
C ALA A 276 2.62 -1.86 26.88
N LEU A 277 3.31 -2.04 25.77
CA LEU A 277 3.97 -3.28 25.41
C LEU A 277 5.48 -3.14 25.67
N PHE A 278 5.97 -3.88 26.61
CA PHE A 278 7.41 -4.09 26.82
C PHE A 278 7.85 -5.42 26.20
N VAL A 279 9.14 -5.60 25.98
CA VAL A 279 9.67 -6.86 25.41
C VAL A 279 9.22 -8.08 26.24
N LEU A 280 9.22 -7.96 27.58
CA LEU A 280 8.79 -9.07 28.44
C LEU A 280 7.30 -9.40 28.26
N ASP A 281 6.43 -8.42 28.05
CA ASP A 281 5.00 -8.66 27.83
C ASP A 281 4.78 -9.45 26.52
N THR A 282 5.50 -9.09 25.47
CA THR A 282 5.41 -9.79 24.19
C THR A 282 5.93 -11.23 24.29
N LEU A 283 6.98 -11.45 25.07
CA LEU A 283 7.49 -12.78 25.39
C LEU A 283 6.47 -13.59 26.19
N GLY A 284 5.73 -12.94 27.12
CA GLY A 284 4.62 -13.55 27.84
C GLY A 284 3.52 -14.07 26.90
N GLY A 285 3.23 -13.35 25.84
CA GLY A 285 2.27 -13.81 24.82
C GLY A 285 2.74 -15.04 24.03
N PHE A 286 4.04 -15.15 23.74
CA PHE A 286 4.61 -16.35 23.12
C PHE A 286 4.64 -17.55 24.09
N ASP A 287 4.98 -17.30 25.35
CA ASP A 287 4.91 -18.33 26.41
C ASP A 287 3.47 -18.84 26.58
N TYR A 288 2.49 -17.93 26.56
CA TYR A 288 1.08 -18.30 26.60
C TYR A 288 0.64 -19.08 25.35
N ALA A 289 1.12 -18.73 24.17
CA ALA A 289 0.86 -19.50 22.95
C ALA A 289 1.37 -20.94 23.09
N MET A 290 2.56 -21.13 23.67
CA MET A 290 3.11 -22.46 23.97
C MET A 290 2.24 -23.21 24.98
N GLN A 291 1.73 -22.52 26.02
CA GLN A 291 0.79 -23.11 26.98
C GLN A 291 -0.49 -23.57 26.31
N ILE A 292 -1.11 -22.77 25.45
CA ILE A 292 -2.32 -23.11 24.70
C ILE A 292 -2.11 -24.38 23.84
N LEU A 293 -0.95 -24.50 23.18
CA LEU A 293 -0.63 -25.69 22.39
C LEU A 293 -0.61 -26.97 23.22
N ASP A 294 -0.26 -26.85 24.51
CA ASP A 294 -0.20 -28.01 25.43
C ASP A 294 -1.52 -28.27 26.13
N THR A 295 -2.26 -27.22 26.50
CA THR A 295 -3.47 -27.34 27.34
C THR A 295 -4.77 -27.38 26.54
N HIS A 296 -4.79 -26.79 25.35
CA HIS A 296 -5.96 -26.65 24.49
C HIS A 296 -5.65 -27.00 23.02
N PRO A 297 -5.18 -28.22 22.74
CA PRO A 297 -4.89 -28.65 21.36
C PRO A 297 -6.14 -28.59 20.45
N GLU A 298 -7.34 -28.68 21.03
CA GLU A 298 -8.61 -28.58 20.32
C GLU A 298 -8.85 -27.17 19.72
N TYR A 299 -8.16 -26.13 20.20
CA TYR A 299 -8.25 -24.80 19.60
C TYR A 299 -7.52 -24.72 18.26
N ASN A 300 -6.66 -25.69 17.95
CA ASN A 300 -5.87 -25.73 16.72
C ASN A 300 -5.16 -24.38 16.44
N LEU A 301 -4.40 -23.90 17.43
CA LEU A 301 -3.58 -22.70 17.31
C LEU A 301 -2.49 -22.93 16.26
N ARG A 302 -2.53 -22.19 15.17
CA ARG A 302 -1.60 -22.33 14.06
C ARG A 302 -0.88 -21.04 13.68
N ILE A 303 -1.34 -19.90 14.18
CA ILE A 303 -0.81 -18.58 13.80
C ILE A 303 -0.72 -17.70 15.05
N VAL A 304 0.39 -16.95 15.16
CA VAL A 304 0.51 -15.84 16.11
C VAL A 304 0.79 -14.56 15.32
N THR A 305 -0.07 -13.56 15.48
CA THR A 305 0.11 -12.24 14.85
C THR A 305 0.54 -11.21 15.87
N ASN A 306 1.51 -10.37 15.47
CA ASN A 306 2.23 -9.44 16.33
C ASN A 306 2.36 -8.09 15.64
N SER A 307 1.62 -7.09 16.12
CA SER A 307 1.58 -5.76 15.54
C SER A 307 2.38 -4.74 16.33
N PHE A 308 3.60 -5.10 16.73
CA PHE A 308 4.53 -4.27 17.50
C PHE A 308 5.97 -4.37 16.99
N GLY A 309 6.86 -3.54 17.50
CA GLY A 309 8.28 -3.54 17.18
C GLY A 309 9.16 -3.16 18.38
N ASN A 310 10.39 -3.64 18.39
CA ASN A 310 11.39 -3.18 19.32
C ASN A 310 12.09 -1.94 18.75
N THR A 311 11.99 -0.89 19.47
CA THR A 311 12.42 0.45 19.10
C THR A 311 13.87 0.72 19.48
N GLY A 312 14.42 -0.08 20.38
CA GLY A 312 15.85 -0.15 20.64
C GLY A 312 16.64 -0.98 19.61
N ASP A 313 15.98 -1.45 18.53
CA ASP A 313 16.54 -2.42 17.61
C ASP A 313 16.05 -2.18 16.18
N VAL A 314 16.31 -0.97 15.66
CA VAL A 314 15.92 -0.58 14.30
C VAL A 314 17.07 -0.83 13.31
N GLY A 315 16.79 -1.51 12.22
CA GLY A 315 17.75 -1.72 11.12
C GLY A 315 18.91 -2.67 11.44
N THR A 316 18.92 -3.32 12.58
CA THR A 316 19.98 -4.24 13.02
C THR A 316 19.92 -5.57 12.27
N CYS A 317 21.02 -6.31 12.25
CA CYS A 317 21.05 -7.66 11.71
C CYS A 317 20.27 -8.64 12.58
N PHE A 318 19.75 -9.69 11.98
CA PHE A 318 19.13 -10.80 12.69
C PHE A 318 20.11 -11.41 13.71
N ASP A 319 19.66 -11.56 14.95
CA ASP A 319 20.41 -12.16 16.05
C ASP A 319 19.67 -13.42 16.56
N PRO A 320 20.18 -14.63 16.33
CA PRO A 320 19.54 -15.85 16.81
C PRO A 320 19.48 -15.95 18.35
N ALA A 321 20.29 -15.18 19.07
CA ALA A 321 20.31 -15.16 20.53
C ALA A 321 19.31 -14.15 21.14
N ASP A 322 18.64 -13.34 20.34
CA ASP A 322 17.58 -12.45 20.82
C ASP A 322 16.44 -13.26 21.45
N PRO A 323 15.96 -12.90 22.64
CA PRO A 323 14.89 -13.64 23.32
C PRO A 323 13.62 -13.81 22.47
N THR A 324 13.27 -12.81 21.65
CA THR A 324 12.11 -12.89 20.75
C THR A 324 12.34 -13.91 19.65
N ASN A 325 13.58 -14.01 19.12
CA ASN A 325 13.94 -15.02 18.14
C ASN A 325 13.89 -16.43 18.73
N ILE A 326 14.37 -16.61 19.96
CA ILE A 326 14.28 -17.89 20.67
C ILE A 326 12.82 -18.32 20.84
N ALA A 327 11.95 -17.41 21.31
CA ALA A 327 10.54 -17.69 21.55
C ALA A 327 9.78 -18.02 20.23
N THR A 328 9.98 -17.21 19.21
CA THR A 328 9.31 -17.40 17.90
C THR A 328 9.82 -18.64 17.17
N LYS A 329 11.12 -18.99 17.33
CA LYS A 329 11.67 -20.25 16.79
C LYS A 329 10.99 -21.45 17.45
N ALA A 330 10.86 -21.45 18.78
CA ALA A 330 10.22 -22.52 19.53
C ALA A 330 8.75 -22.73 19.07
N LEU A 331 8.00 -21.66 18.82
CA LEU A 331 6.65 -21.75 18.26
C LEU A 331 6.66 -22.31 16.83
N SER A 332 7.57 -21.84 15.99
CA SER A 332 7.68 -22.27 14.60
C SER A 332 8.08 -23.75 14.46
N ASP A 333 8.88 -24.26 15.38
CA ASP A 333 9.25 -25.67 15.47
C ASP A 333 8.06 -26.55 15.87
N ARG A 334 7.05 -25.97 16.49
CA ARG A 334 5.77 -26.63 16.81
C ARG A 334 4.70 -26.43 15.74
N GLY A 335 5.06 -25.91 14.59
CA GLY A 335 4.18 -25.72 13.42
C GLY A 335 3.29 -24.48 13.49
N VAL A 336 3.60 -23.54 14.37
CA VAL A 336 2.93 -22.23 14.44
C VAL A 336 3.60 -21.24 13.47
N ILE A 337 2.82 -20.54 12.71
CA ILE A 337 3.29 -19.50 11.80
C ILE A 337 3.31 -18.16 12.56
N VAL A 338 4.45 -17.51 12.57
CA VAL A 338 4.63 -16.23 13.26
C VAL A 338 4.61 -15.10 12.23
N VAL A 339 3.69 -14.16 12.42
CA VAL A 339 3.51 -12.99 11.58
C VAL A 339 3.82 -11.73 12.37
N PHE A 340 4.58 -10.81 11.78
CA PHE A 340 4.89 -9.49 12.33
C PHE A 340 4.58 -8.36 11.37
N SER A 341 4.28 -7.19 11.94
CA SER A 341 4.37 -5.92 11.20
C SER A 341 5.83 -5.56 10.91
N ALA A 342 6.15 -4.97 9.75
CA ALA A 342 7.53 -4.57 9.44
C ALA A 342 8.00 -3.38 10.29
N GLY A 343 7.07 -2.50 10.70
CA GLY A 343 7.32 -1.27 11.44
C GLY A 343 6.88 -0.03 10.67
N ASN A 344 6.81 1.11 11.37
CA ASN A 344 6.33 2.38 10.82
C ASN A 344 7.40 3.48 10.88
N SER A 345 8.68 3.10 10.78
CA SER A 345 9.81 4.02 10.93
C SER A 345 10.25 4.68 9.62
N GLY A 346 9.35 4.69 8.63
CA GLY A 346 9.53 5.48 7.42
C GLY A 346 10.14 4.75 6.25
N SER A 347 10.36 5.50 5.19
CA SER A 347 10.65 5.01 3.85
C SER A 347 12.14 4.78 3.56
N GLY A 348 13.03 5.11 4.49
CA GLY A 348 14.46 4.89 4.31
C GLY A 348 14.89 3.42 4.44
N PRO A 349 16.10 3.06 3.94
CA PRO A 349 16.68 1.76 4.21
C PRO A 349 16.95 1.56 5.69
N ASP A 350 17.01 0.29 6.12
CA ASP A 350 17.33 -0.10 7.48
C ASP A 350 16.35 0.43 8.54
N THR A 351 15.06 0.45 8.23
CA THR A 351 14.04 0.98 9.15
C THR A 351 13.11 -0.09 9.75
N ILE A 352 13.33 -1.38 9.47
CA ILE A 352 12.59 -2.47 10.13
C ILE A 352 12.85 -2.42 11.65
N THR A 353 11.77 -2.40 12.44
CA THR A 353 11.79 -2.25 13.89
C THR A 353 11.87 -3.59 14.60
N GLY A 354 13.08 -4.05 14.87
CA GLY A 354 13.39 -5.33 15.52
C GLY A 354 14.03 -6.36 14.58
N ASN A 355 15.17 -6.89 15.00
CA ASN A 355 15.91 -7.90 14.25
C ASN A 355 15.09 -9.19 14.04
N PHE A 356 14.18 -9.51 14.97
CA PHE A 356 13.33 -10.69 14.97
C PHE A 356 12.32 -10.72 13.82
N LYS A 357 12.00 -9.59 13.22
CA LYS A 357 11.12 -9.52 12.04
C LYS A 357 11.80 -10.03 10.77
N LYS A 358 13.11 -10.18 10.81
CA LYS A 358 13.95 -10.72 9.74
C LYS A 358 14.22 -12.22 9.86
N ALA A 359 13.76 -12.83 10.95
CA ALA A 359 13.98 -14.26 11.20
C ALA A 359 13.49 -15.11 10.01
N PRO A 360 14.22 -16.15 9.61
CA PRO A 360 13.85 -16.99 8.47
C PRO A 360 12.42 -17.57 8.55
N TRP A 361 11.97 -17.90 9.75
CA TRP A 361 10.66 -18.49 10.03
C TRP A 361 9.53 -17.47 10.23
N VAL A 362 9.83 -16.18 10.20
CA VAL A 362 8.86 -15.11 10.39
C VAL A 362 8.38 -14.57 9.04
N LEU A 363 7.09 -14.24 8.95
CA LEU A 363 6.52 -13.46 7.87
C LEU A 363 6.35 -12.02 8.34
N ALA A 364 7.03 -11.08 7.70
CA ALA A 364 6.92 -9.64 7.99
C ALA A 364 6.10 -8.93 6.93
N ALA A 365 5.06 -8.21 7.34
CA ALA A 365 4.15 -7.47 6.48
C ALA A 365 4.54 -5.99 6.40
N ALA A 366 4.83 -5.49 5.21
CA ALA A 366 4.86 -4.06 4.92
C ALA A 366 3.43 -3.56 4.63
N ASN A 367 3.23 -2.24 4.76
CA ASN A 367 1.92 -1.61 4.62
C ASN A 367 1.70 -1.04 3.22
N ALA A 368 0.56 -1.37 2.60
CA ALA A 368 0.08 -0.71 1.40
C ALA A 368 -1.10 0.20 1.68
N GLU A 369 -1.20 1.22 0.86
CA GLU A 369 -2.41 1.99 0.66
C GLU A 369 -3.43 1.27 -0.21
N LYS A 370 -4.68 1.72 -0.18
CA LYS A 370 -5.75 1.13 -0.99
C LYS A 370 -5.61 1.42 -2.49
N SER A 371 -4.74 2.35 -2.86
CA SER A 371 -4.26 2.57 -4.22
C SER A 371 -3.37 1.45 -4.78
N GLY A 372 -2.92 0.52 -3.92
CA GLY A 372 -1.96 -0.52 -4.29
C GLY A 372 -0.49 -0.08 -4.19
N LEU A 373 -0.22 1.12 -3.69
CA LEU A 373 1.12 1.66 -3.48
C LEU A 373 1.62 1.35 -2.06
N LEU A 374 2.94 1.37 -1.87
CA LEU A 374 3.54 1.22 -0.55
C LEU A 374 3.31 2.49 0.28
N ALA A 375 2.81 2.36 1.48
CA ALA A 375 2.63 3.49 2.38
C ALA A 375 3.99 4.13 2.74
N PRO A 376 4.10 5.47 2.71
CA PRO A 376 5.37 6.16 3.01
C PRO A 376 5.93 5.84 4.40
N SER A 377 5.07 5.63 5.39
CA SER A 377 5.48 5.27 6.75
C SER A 377 5.97 3.84 6.90
N SER A 378 5.70 2.94 5.93
CA SER A 378 6.09 1.53 6.04
C SER A 378 7.60 1.36 6.15
N SER A 379 8.07 0.65 7.16
CA SER A 379 9.49 0.32 7.31
C SER A 379 9.98 -0.59 6.20
N ARG A 380 11.25 -0.41 5.84
CA ARG A 380 11.92 -1.07 4.72
C ARG A 380 13.20 -1.76 5.19
N GLY A 381 13.63 -2.75 4.43
CA GLY A 381 14.81 -3.54 4.72
C GLY A 381 16.12 -2.83 4.38
N SER A 382 17.18 -3.62 4.28
CA SER A 382 18.51 -3.11 3.99
C SER A 382 18.80 -3.11 2.49
N LEU A 383 19.10 -1.94 1.98
CA LEU A 383 19.61 -1.78 0.62
C LEU A 383 20.99 -2.44 0.44
N ALA A 384 21.82 -2.38 1.50
CA ALA A 384 23.21 -2.85 1.44
C ALA A 384 23.39 -4.34 1.74
N ARG A 385 22.55 -4.89 2.65
CA ARG A 385 22.73 -6.27 3.12
C ARG A 385 22.02 -7.32 2.28
N GLY A 386 20.83 -6.99 1.77
CA GLY A 386 20.04 -7.91 0.96
C GLY A 386 19.72 -9.23 1.67
N SER A 387 20.28 -10.32 1.19
CA SER A 387 20.15 -11.65 1.79
C SER A 387 21.50 -12.18 2.25
N TYR A 388 21.53 -12.83 3.40
CA TYR A 388 22.75 -13.45 3.95
C TYR A 388 22.46 -14.76 4.68
N PHE A 389 23.50 -15.58 4.90
CA PHE A 389 23.37 -16.82 5.64
C PHE A 389 23.62 -16.60 7.13
N THR A 390 22.92 -17.37 7.93
CA THR A 390 23.13 -17.49 9.39
C THR A 390 22.98 -18.95 9.82
N ASP A 391 23.65 -19.33 10.89
CA ASP A 391 23.49 -20.64 11.48
C ASP A 391 22.63 -20.53 12.75
N VAL A 392 21.56 -21.32 12.79
CA VAL A 392 20.62 -21.38 13.95
C VAL A 392 20.43 -22.84 14.29
N ASP A 393 20.77 -23.23 15.53
CA ASP A 393 20.66 -24.62 16.03
C ASP A 393 21.32 -25.67 15.12
N GLY A 394 22.42 -25.31 14.46
CA GLY A 394 23.14 -26.18 13.52
C GLY A 394 22.56 -26.25 12.11
N GLU A 395 21.50 -25.50 11.83
CA GLU A 395 20.92 -25.35 10.51
C GLU A 395 21.36 -24.04 9.87
N ARG A 396 21.86 -24.10 8.62
CA ARG A 396 22.21 -22.91 7.86
C ARG A 396 21.01 -22.37 7.12
N LEU A 397 20.56 -21.19 7.54
CA LEU A 397 19.36 -20.53 7.03
C LEU A 397 19.70 -19.25 6.27
N ILE A 398 18.80 -18.84 5.37
CA ILE A 398 18.89 -17.56 4.66
C ILE A 398 18.04 -16.54 5.40
N VAL A 399 18.63 -15.43 5.77
CA VAL A 399 17.96 -14.23 6.25
C VAL A 399 17.76 -13.28 5.08
N ASN A 400 16.52 -12.85 4.85
CA ASN A 400 16.20 -11.78 3.92
C ASN A 400 15.98 -10.49 4.72
N ASP A 401 16.88 -9.52 4.59
CA ASP A 401 16.77 -8.24 5.31
C ASP A 401 15.79 -7.31 4.57
N ARG A 402 14.53 -7.72 4.56
CA ARG A 402 13.41 -7.03 3.91
C ARG A 402 12.08 -7.55 4.44
N PRO A 403 10.96 -6.83 4.24
CA PRO A 403 9.64 -7.42 4.44
C PRO A 403 9.45 -8.70 3.62
N THR A 404 8.57 -9.58 4.03
CA THR A 404 8.24 -10.77 3.23
C THR A 404 7.36 -10.37 2.05
N VAL A 405 6.26 -9.70 2.34
CA VAL A 405 5.27 -9.20 1.37
C VAL A 405 4.66 -7.90 1.88
N VAL A 406 3.88 -7.27 1.01
CA VAL A 406 3.04 -6.12 1.33
C VAL A 406 1.59 -6.58 1.46
N THR A 407 0.88 -6.04 2.43
CA THR A 407 -0.58 -6.18 2.58
C THR A 407 -1.19 -4.83 2.94
N PRO A 408 -2.47 -4.58 2.66
CA PRO A 408 -3.12 -3.32 3.01
C PRO A 408 -3.14 -3.07 4.52
N GLY A 409 -2.89 -1.82 4.90
CA GLY A 409 -2.89 -1.41 6.31
C GLY A 409 -3.13 0.08 6.49
N THR A 410 -3.44 0.82 5.42
CA THR A 410 -3.74 2.25 5.48
C THR A 410 -5.24 2.48 5.47
N ASN A 411 -5.73 3.32 6.41
CA ASN A 411 -7.15 3.62 6.60
C ASN A 411 -8.00 2.35 6.68
N TYR A 412 -7.50 1.35 7.38
CA TYR A 412 -8.17 0.06 7.49
C TYR A 412 -9.32 0.16 8.50
N ILE A 413 -10.54 -0.17 8.07
CA ILE A 413 -11.72 -0.18 8.92
C ILE A 413 -11.80 -1.55 9.62
N SER A 414 -11.92 -1.54 10.95
CA SER A 414 -12.06 -2.76 11.73
C SER A 414 -12.69 -2.49 13.09
N ALA A 415 -12.82 -3.53 13.91
CA ALA A 415 -13.51 -3.48 15.19
C ALA A 415 -12.98 -2.37 16.10
N ARG A 416 -13.91 -1.58 16.65
CA ARG A 416 -13.69 -0.58 17.67
C ARG A 416 -13.94 -1.18 19.05
N ALA A 417 -12.93 -1.19 19.92
CA ALA A 417 -13.10 -1.64 21.30
C ALA A 417 -13.92 -0.63 22.12
N VAL A 418 -14.67 -1.13 23.07
CA VAL A 418 -15.24 -0.31 24.15
C VAL A 418 -14.15 -0.10 25.19
N ALA A 419 -13.27 0.86 24.95
CA ALA A 419 -12.13 1.16 25.78
C ALA A 419 -12.24 2.57 26.39
N ALA A 420 -11.61 2.78 27.53
CA ALA A 420 -11.37 4.12 28.10
C ALA A 420 -10.15 4.77 27.42
N ASP A 421 -10.07 4.70 26.11
CA ASP A 421 -9.00 5.24 25.31
C ASP A 421 -9.20 6.77 25.15
N PRO A 422 -8.22 7.59 25.58
CA PRO A 422 -8.31 9.04 25.47
C PRO A 422 -8.33 9.53 24.01
N PHE A 423 -7.92 8.70 23.05
CA PHE A 423 -7.96 9.02 21.62
C PHE A 423 -9.30 8.70 20.97
N THR A 424 -10.18 7.93 21.62
CA THR A 424 -11.50 7.57 21.05
C THR A 424 -12.32 8.76 20.55
N PRO A 425 -12.35 9.94 21.20
CA PRO A 425 -13.06 11.10 20.66
C PRO A 425 -12.45 11.60 19.34
N LEU A 426 -11.12 11.59 19.21
CA LEU A 426 -10.41 12.03 18.00
C LEU A 426 -10.62 11.03 16.86
N ASP A 427 -10.49 9.73 17.14
CA ASP A 427 -10.79 8.67 16.18
C ASP A 427 -12.24 8.78 15.69
N THR A 428 -13.19 9.05 16.58
CA THR A 428 -14.60 9.19 16.23
C THR A 428 -14.85 10.41 15.32
N GLU A 429 -14.19 11.53 15.59
CA GLU A 429 -14.30 12.72 14.74
C GLU A 429 -13.68 12.49 13.37
N ALA A 430 -12.54 11.83 13.31
CA ALA A 430 -11.86 11.45 12.08
C ALA A 430 -12.72 10.47 11.24
N ASP A 431 -13.32 9.45 11.87
CA ASP A 431 -14.21 8.50 11.22
C ASP A 431 -15.47 9.17 10.65
N ILE A 432 -16.08 10.11 11.40
CA ILE A 432 -17.21 10.88 10.92
C ILE A 432 -16.83 11.76 9.74
N SER A 433 -15.67 12.42 9.82
CA SER A 433 -15.21 13.37 8.79
C SER A 433 -14.77 12.68 7.50
N SER A 434 -14.21 11.47 7.60
CA SER A 434 -13.83 10.68 6.44
C SER A 434 -15.03 10.20 5.62
N GLY A 435 -16.17 9.97 6.28
CA GLY A 435 -17.38 9.43 5.66
C GLY A 435 -17.23 7.98 5.15
N ALA A 436 -16.12 7.31 5.45
CA ALA A 436 -15.87 5.94 5.00
C ALA A 436 -16.64 4.88 5.80
N ILE A 437 -17.03 5.22 7.03
CA ILE A 437 -17.84 4.36 7.90
C ILE A 437 -19.26 4.94 7.98
N PRO A 438 -20.33 4.17 7.65
CA PRO A 438 -21.69 4.60 7.89
C PRO A 438 -21.90 5.03 9.35
N LEU A 439 -22.61 6.14 9.57
CA LEU A 439 -22.74 6.75 10.89
C LEU A 439 -23.27 5.77 11.96
N GLU A 440 -24.17 4.87 11.58
CA GLU A 440 -24.72 3.84 12.45
C GLU A 440 -23.71 2.75 12.82
N LEU A 441 -22.60 2.63 12.09
CA LEU A 441 -21.54 1.65 12.32
C LEU A 441 -20.34 2.21 13.08
N ILE A 442 -20.20 3.54 13.19
CA ILE A 442 -19.10 4.18 13.94
C ILE A 442 -18.96 3.66 15.39
N PRO A 443 -20.04 3.34 16.13
CA PRO A 443 -19.88 2.75 17.46
C PRO A 443 -19.18 1.38 17.49
N PHE A 444 -19.13 0.70 16.35
CA PHE A 444 -18.55 -0.66 16.24
C PHE A 444 -17.24 -0.69 15.45
N TYR A 445 -16.96 0.31 14.63
CA TYR A 445 -15.80 0.30 13.74
C TYR A 445 -15.03 1.62 13.77
N THR A 446 -13.75 1.54 13.48
CA THR A 446 -12.85 2.70 13.36
C THR A 446 -11.79 2.43 12.31
N GLN A 447 -11.21 3.50 11.76
CA GLN A 447 -10.09 3.44 10.83
C GLN A 447 -8.76 3.53 11.59
N LYS A 448 -7.80 2.69 11.25
CA LYS A 448 -6.42 2.82 11.71
C LYS A 448 -5.45 2.59 10.56
N THR A 449 -4.24 3.17 10.70
CA THR A 449 -3.19 3.09 9.67
C THR A 449 -1.88 2.59 10.27
N GLY A 450 -1.25 1.64 9.60
CA GLY A 450 0.09 1.15 9.95
C GLY A 450 0.37 -0.26 9.46
N THR A 451 1.61 -0.67 9.52
CA THR A 451 2.00 -2.08 9.33
C THR A 451 1.35 -2.99 10.37
N SER A 452 0.88 -2.41 11.48
CA SER A 452 0.06 -3.07 12.50
C SER A 452 -1.28 -3.58 11.97
N MET A 453 -1.82 -3.00 10.91
CA MET A 453 -3.04 -3.43 10.23
C MET A 453 -2.71 -4.39 9.08
N ALA A 454 -1.54 -4.24 8.48
CA ALA A 454 -1.04 -5.12 7.43
C ALA A 454 -0.72 -6.54 7.95
N ALA A 455 -0.15 -6.66 9.14
CA ALA A 455 0.22 -7.96 9.73
C ALA A 455 -0.98 -8.88 9.98
N PRO A 456 -2.06 -8.45 10.66
CA PRO A 456 -3.23 -9.30 10.86
C PRO A 456 -3.93 -9.66 9.55
N HIS A 457 -3.90 -8.79 8.54
CA HIS A 457 -4.39 -9.14 7.21
C HIS A 457 -3.60 -10.32 6.65
N LEU A 458 -2.26 -10.27 6.69
CA LEU A 458 -1.40 -11.39 6.28
C LEU A 458 -1.67 -12.65 7.11
N ALA A 459 -1.88 -12.52 8.43
CA ALA A 459 -2.21 -13.65 9.29
C ALA A 459 -3.51 -14.35 8.86
N GLY A 460 -4.52 -13.59 8.46
CA GLY A 460 -5.74 -14.14 7.88
C GLY A 460 -5.48 -14.84 6.55
N LEU A 461 -4.65 -14.27 5.66
CA LEU A 461 -4.28 -14.96 4.41
C LEU A 461 -3.57 -16.30 4.70
N VAL A 462 -2.72 -16.36 5.72
CA VAL A 462 -2.08 -17.61 6.18
C VAL A 462 -3.12 -18.61 6.65
N ALA A 463 -4.17 -18.16 7.36
CA ALA A 463 -5.24 -19.05 7.82
C ALA A 463 -6.00 -19.69 6.66
N LEU A 464 -6.22 -18.96 5.56
CA LEU A 464 -6.82 -19.52 4.34
C LEU A 464 -5.95 -20.65 3.75
N LEU A 465 -4.63 -20.49 3.72
CA LEU A 465 -3.70 -21.51 3.23
C LEU A 465 -3.69 -22.74 4.14
N LEU A 466 -3.74 -22.54 5.45
CA LEU A 466 -3.73 -23.64 6.43
C LEU A 466 -5.06 -24.40 6.47
N GLU A 467 -6.21 -23.76 6.20
CA GLU A 467 -7.47 -24.45 5.96
C GLU A 467 -7.37 -25.34 4.71
N ALA A 468 -6.77 -24.80 3.63
CA ALA A 468 -6.62 -25.52 2.37
C ALA A 468 -5.61 -26.66 2.46
N ASN A 469 -4.53 -26.48 3.20
CA ASN A 469 -3.50 -27.50 3.41
C ASN A 469 -2.91 -27.39 4.82
N PRO A 470 -3.46 -28.11 5.80
CA PRO A 470 -3.01 -28.08 7.19
C PRO A 470 -1.58 -28.57 7.45
N ALA A 471 -0.96 -29.26 6.49
CA ALA A 471 0.39 -29.77 6.63
C ALA A 471 1.48 -28.72 6.35
N LEU A 472 1.11 -27.56 5.84
CA LEU A 472 2.07 -26.50 5.53
C LEU A 472 2.76 -25.97 6.79
N THR A 473 4.06 -25.76 6.67
CA THR A 473 4.93 -25.12 7.66
C THR A 473 5.40 -23.76 7.14
N TRP A 474 6.11 -23.00 7.97
CA TRP A 474 6.69 -21.73 7.53
C TRP A 474 7.63 -21.91 6.31
N ARG A 475 8.27 -23.10 6.18
CA ARG A 475 9.18 -23.42 5.07
C ARG A 475 8.48 -23.48 3.72
N GLU A 476 7.17 -23.73 3.72
CA GLU A 476 6.36 -23.73 2.50
C GLU A 476 5.56 -22.44 2.37
N ILE A 477 4.96 -21.94 3.46
CA ILE A 477 4.07 -20.77 3.43
C ILE A 477 4.81 -19.50 3.01
N LYS A 478 5.99 -19.24 3.59
CA LYS A 478 6.77 -18.05 3.23
C LYS A 478 7.18 -18.05 1.75
N PRO A 479 7.79 -19.11 1.21
CA PRO A 479 8.05 -19.19 -0.23
C PRO A 479 6.81 -19.18 -1.12
N ILE A 480 5.66 -19.71 -0.66
CA ILE A 480 4.40 -19.59 -1.41
C ILE A 480 4.05 -18.11 -1.59
N PHE A 481 3.99 -17.33 -0.51
CA PHE A 481 3.70 -15.90 -0.62
C PHE A 481 4.75 -15.15 -1.45
N GLU A 482 6.05 -15.43 -1.24
CA GLU A 482 7.10 -14.77 -2.01
C GLU A 482 7.04 -15.08 -3.52
N LYS A 483 6.64 -16.29 -3.91
CA LYS A 483 6.53 -16.66 -5.33
C LYS A 483 5.25 -16.13 -5.97
N THR A 484 4.17 -16.05 -5.23
CA THR A 484 2.85 -15.70 -5.77
C THR A 484 2.54 -14.22 -5.70
N ALA A 485 3.32 -13.43 -4.97
CA ALA A 485 3.13 -11.99 -4.83
C ALA A 485 3.10 -11.26 -6.18
N THR A 486 2.34 -10.20 -6.23
CA THR A 486 2.24 -9.29 -7.38
C THR A 486 3.31 -8.21 -7.26
N ASN A 487 4.09 -7.99 -8.30
CA ASN A 487 5.05 -6.90 -8.33
C ASN A 487 4.36 -5.55 -8.14
N MET A 488 5.03 -4.65 -7.43
CA MET A 488 4.55 -3.28 -7.25
C MET A 488 5.40 -2.34 -8.09
N PRO A 489 4.79 -1.49 -8.94
CA PRO A 489 5.54 -0.67 -9.87
C PRO A 489 6.44 0.34 -9.16
N GLY A 490 7.69 0.41 -9.59
CA GLY A 490 8.67 1.39 -9.10
C GLY A 490 9.35 1.08 -7.78
N TYR A 491 9.01 -0.04 -7.13
CA TYR A 491 9.63 -0.44 -5.85
C TYR A 491 10.61 -1.59 -6.01
N GLU A 492 11.65 -1.55 -5.21
CA GLU A 492 12.68 -2.58 -5.13
C GLU A 492 12.34 -3.64 -4.03
N PRO A 493 12.88 -4.86 -4.12
CA PRO A 493 12.64 -5.89 -3.12
C PRO A 493 12.97 -5.52 -1.68
N TRP A 494 13.97 -4.67 -1.44
CA TRP A 494 14.28 -4.21 -0.08
C TRP A 494 13.16 -3.36 0.53
N GLU A 495 12.30 -2.74 -0.30
CA GLU A 495 11.18 -1.92 0.12
C GLU A 495 9.90 -2.75 0.33
N VAL A 496 9.54 -3.58 -0.65
CA VAL A 496 8.25 -4.27 -0.73
C VAL A 496 8.35 -5.79 -0.54
N GLY A 497 9.52 -6.32 -0.25
CA GLY A 497 9.70 -7.76 -0.27
C GLY A 497 9.41 -8.34 -1.65
N ALA A 498 8.55 -9.34 -1.69
CA ALA A 498 8.11 -9.93 -2.96
C ALA A 498 6.99 -9.17 -3.67
N GLY A 499 6.45 -8.11 -3.04
CA GLY A 499 5.34 -7.31 -3.55
C GLY A 499 4.03 -7.57 -2.82
N MET A 500 2.90 -7.16 -3.41
CA MET A 500 1.56 -7.33 -2.85
C MET A 500 1.19 -8.80 -2.75
N ALA A 501 0.73 -9.24 -1.59
CA ALA A 501 0.25 -10.60 -1.37
C ALA A 501 -0.91 -10.92 -2.32
N ASN A 502 -0.93 -12.15 -2.85
CA ASN A 502 -1.93 -12.63 -3.78
C ASN A 502 -2.40 -14.02 -3.33
N VAL A 503 -3.49 -14.05 -2.58
CA VAL A 503 -3.97 -15.29 -1.96
C VAL A 503 -4.63 -16.25 -2.95
N GLU A 504 -5.17 -15.77 -4.07
CA GLU A 504 -5.71 -16.65 -5.12
C GLU A 504 -4.61 -17.56 -5.69
N ALA A 505 -3.47 -16.98 -6.05
CA ALA A 505 -2.31 -17.72 -6.51
C ALA A 505 -1.68 -18.57 -5.39
N ALA A 506 -1.64 -18.04 -4.16
CA ALA A 506 -1.10 -18.74 -3.01
C ALA A 506 -1.91 -20.00 -2.67
N LEU A 507 -3.23 -19.93 -2.68
CA LEU A 507 -4.12 -21.09 -2.50
C LEU A 507 -3.95 -22.12 -3.62
N ALA A 508 -3.89 -21.67 -4.88
CA ALA A 508 -3.66 -22.58 -6.01
C ALA A 508 -2.32 -23.33 -5.86
N MET A 509 -1.30 -22.67 -5.32
CA MET A 509 0.00 -23.27 -5.05
C MET A 509 -0.05 -24.20 -3.82
N ALA A 510 -0.70 -23.78 -2.73
CA ALA A 510 -0.88 -24.58 -1.51
C ALA A 510 -1.62 -25.91 -1.78
N LEU A 511 -2.62 -25.85 -2.66
CA LEU A 511 -3.38 -27.03 -3.13
C LEU A 511 -2.64 -27.83 -4.21
N SER A 512 -1.44 -27.41 -4.61
CA SER A 512 -0.68 -28.03 -5.71
C SER A 512 -1.40 -28.06 -7.06
N LEU A 513 -2.43 -27.23 -7.25
CA LEU A 513 -3.14 -27.11 -8.52
C LEU A 513 -2.27 -26.45 -9.58
N ARG A 514 -1.42 -25.50 -9.17
CA ARG A 514 -0.40 -24.85 -10.03
C ARG A 514 0.86 -24.57 -9.23
N ARG A 515 2.00 -24.70 -9.89
CA ARG A 515 3.33 -24.46 -9.28
C ARG A 515 4.22 -23.55 -10.13
N ASP A 516 3.74 -23.07 -11.26
CA ASP A 516 4.49 -22.27 -12.24
C ASP A 516 4.41 -20.76 -11.96
N TYR A 517 4.36 -20.41 -10.67
CA TYR A 517 4.45 -19.04 -10.17
C TYR A 517 5.90 -18.65 -9.86
N GLY A 518 6.19 -17.36 -9.83
CA GLY A 518 7.43 -16.79 -9.33
C GLY A 518 8.34 -16.21 -10.40
N VAL A 519 8.36 -16.75 -11.61
CA VAL A 519 9.29 -16.27 -12.64
C VAL A 519 9.17 -14.77 -12.96
N PRO A 520 7.98 -14.16 -13.01
CA PRO A 520 7.88 -12.71 -13.18
C PRO A 520 8.14 -11.89 -11.92
N ASN A 521 8.30 -12.52 -10.76
CA ASN A 521 8.47 -11.83 -9.49
C ASN A 521 9.91 -11.33 -9.32
N HIS A 522 10.07 -10.08 -8.90
CA HIS A 522 11.36 -9.40 -8.76
C HIS A 522 12.31 -10.08 -7.77
N THR A 523 11.79 -10.82 -6.79
CA THR A 523 12.62 -11.57 -5.83
C THR A 523 13.05 -12.94 -6.33
N GLN A 524 12.45 -13.44 -7.40
CA GLN A 524 12.66 -14.80 -7.91
C GLN A 524 13.46 -14.83 -9.23
N ARG A 525 13.73 -13.69 -9.82
CA ARG A 525 14.45 -13.59 -11.11
C ARG A 525 15.61 -12.61 -11.03
N GLY A 526 16.63 -12.84 -11.86
CA GLY A 526 17.66 -11.86 -12.16
C GLY A 526 17.22 -10.90 -13.27
N PHE A 527 17.95 -9.79 -13.38
CA PHE A 527 17.78 -8.77 -14.42
C PHE A 527 19.01 -8.70 -15.30
N PHE A 528 18.81 -8.45 -16.59
CA PHE A 528 19.90 -8.26 -17.54
C PHE A 528 20.47 -6.84 -17.46
N ALA A 529 19.65 -5.89 -17.03
CA ALA A 529 20.07 -4.53 -16.80
C ALA A 529 19.79 -4.12 -15.35
N SER A 530 20.68 -3.35 -14.79
CA SER A 530 20.52 -2.79 -13.43
C SER A 530 21.31 -1.51 -13.28
N ILE A 531 20.82 -0.65 -12.39
CA ILE A 531 21.51 0.55 -11.91
C ILE A 531 21.67 0.41 -10.41
N ALA A 532 22.89 0.39 -9.93
CA ALA A 532 23.18 0.37 -8.52
C ALA A 532 23.16 1.81 -7.95
N LEU A 533 22.86 1.96 -6.67
CA LEU A 533 23.19 3.20 -5.97
C LEU A 533 24.71 3.35 -5.87
N GLY A 534 25.20 4.53 -6.16
CA GLY A 534 26.62 4.88 -6.11
C GLY A 534 27.05 5.37 -4.73
N GLU A 535 28.14 6.10 -4.70
CA GLU A 535 28.64 6.76 -3.50
C GLU A 535 27.58 7.72 -2.93
N SER A 536 27.56 7.86 -1.61
CA SER A 536 26.67 8.78 -0.92
C SER A 536 27.44 9.89 -0.22
N THR A 537 26.83 11.05 -0.18
CA THR A 537 27.26 12.19 0.64
C THR A 537 26.34 12.29 1.84
N VAL A 538 26.92 12.28 3.02
CA VAL A 538 26.19 12.40 4.30
C VAL A 538 26.42 13.78 4.88
N THR A 539 25.35 14.51 5.13
CA THR A 539 25.38 15.88 5.67
C THR A 539 24.52 15.96 6.93
N PRO A 540 25.06 16.36 8.07
CA PRO A 540 24.24 16.64 9.25
C PRO A 540 23.44 17.93 9.02
N VAL A 541 22.19 17.93 9.46
CA VAL A 541 21.30 19.08 9.41
C VAL A 541 20.60 19.24 10.75
N SER A 542 20.34 20.48 11.12
CA SER A 542 19.73 20.82 12.42
C SER A 542 18.60 21.82 12.18
N VAL A 543 17.41 21.51 12.68
CA VAL A 543 16.22 22.36 12.57
C VAL A 543 15.66 22.62 13.97
N ALA A 544 15.47 23.89 14.30
CA ALA A 544 14.75 24.28 15.51
C ALA A 544 13.25 24.10 15.31
N PHE A 545 12.61 23.37 16.21
CA PHE A 545 11.18 23.13 16.22
C PHE A 545 10.52 23.80 17.44
N ALA A 546 9.41 24.47 17.21
CA ALA A 546 8.52 24.95 18.24
C ALA A 546 7.07 24.64 17.88
N PRO A 547 6.21 24.29 18.86
CA PRO A 547 4.81 23.95 18.58
C PRO A 547 4.02 25.13 18.01
N ALA A 548 4.39 26.37 18.37
CA ALA A 548 3.82 27.58 17.83
C ALA A 548 4.85 28.33 16.99
N GLY A 549 4.54 28.60 15.74
CA GLY A 549 5.41 29.33 14.83
C GLY A 549 5.81 28.52 13.59
N ALA A 550 6.37 29.18 12.61
CA ALA A 550 6.90 28.55 11.41
C ALA A 550 8.23 27.84 11.74
N VAL A 551 8.41 26.64 11.17
CA VAL A 551 9.70 25.96 11.15
C VAL A 551 10.49 26.50 9.95
N GLU A 552 11.66 27.06 10.18
CA GLU A 552 12.55 27.50 9.11
C GLU A 552 13.22 26.27 8.47
N PRO A 553 12.92 25.95 7.21
CA PRO A 553 13.49 24.78 6.56
C PRO A 553 14.97 24.99 6.23
N VAL A 554 15.76 23.95 6.28
CA VAL A 554 17.16 23.95 5.84
C VAL A 554 17.19 23.56 4.36
N SER A 555 17.75 24.45 3.52
CA SER A 555 17.92 24.19 2.09
C SER A 555 19.22 23.45 1.81
N PHE A 556 19.19 22.52 0.86
CA PHE A 556 20.37 21.80 0.35
C PHE A 556 20.24 21.56 -1.15
N GLU A 557 21.35 21.35 -1.82
CA GLU A 557 21.41 21.15 -3.27
C GLU A 557 21.50 19.67 -3.60
N VAL A 558 20.75 19.24 -4.61
CA VAL A 558 20.79 17.92 -5.22
C VAL A 558 21.20 18.07 -6.67
N GLY A 559 22.23 17.33 -7.07
CA GLY A 559 22.81 17.39 -8.41
C GLY A 559 22.06 16.53 -9.43
N ALA A 560 22.40 16.71 -10.71
CA ALA A 560 21.81 15.93 -11.80
C ALA A 560 22.24 14.44 -11.81
N ASP A 561 23.36 14.12 -11.17
CA ASP A 561 23.90 12.75 -11.07
C ASP A 561 23.41 12.02 -9.82
N ASP A 562 22.60 12.67 -9.01
CA ASP A 562 22.04 12.06 -7.80
C ASP A 562 20.78 11.24 -8.12
N SER A 563 20.56 10.17 -7.39
CA SER A 563 19.47 9.22 -7.65
C SER A 563 18.47 9.07 -6.50
N LEU A 564 18.92 9.28 -5.26
CA LEU A 564 18.09 9.13 -4.07
C LEU A 564 18.50 10.15 -3.01
N VAL A 565 17.52 10.79 -2.38
CA VAL A 565 17.67 11.60 -1.17
C VAL A 565 17.03 10.86 0.00
N LEU A 566 17.74 10.74 1.10
CA LEU A 566 17.31 10.13 2.35
C LEU A 566 17.53 11.12 3.49
N ALA A 567 16.52 11.34 4.33
CA ALA A 567 16.66 12.01 5.61
C ALA A 567 16.37 11.01 6.74
N GLN A 568 17.18 11.04 7.78
CA GLN A 568 17.03 10.17 8.94
C GLN A 568 17.32 10.95 10.22
N TRP A 569 16.50 10.73 11.23
CA TRP A 569 16.65 11.32 12.55
C TRP A 569 16.40 10.27 13.63
N THR A 570 17.32 10.21 14.58
CA THR A 570 17.14 9.43 15.80
C THR A 570 16.92 10.38 16.96
N GLN A 571 15.75 10.32 17.56
CA GLN A 571 15.37 11.18 18.67
C GLN A 571 16.18 10.81 19.91
N PRO A 572 16.84 11.77 20.57
CA PRO A 572 17.52 11.54 21.84
C PRO A 572 16.54 11.14 22.96
N GLU A 573 16.99 10.32 23.89
CA GLU A 573 16.21 10.00 25.08
C GLU A 573 15.81 11.27 25.86
N GLY A 574 14.56 11.32 26.32
CA GLY A 574 14.04 12.45 27.07
C GLY A 574 13.62 13.66 26.23
N ASN A 575 13.72 13.60 24.91
CA ASN A 575 13.15 14.64 24.04
C ASN A 575 11.62 14.49 23.97
N ALA A 576 10.93 15.63 24.14
CA ALA A 576 9.46 15.66 24.11
C ALA A 576 8.85 15.89 22.71
N CYS A 577 9.65 15.88 21.66
CA CYS A 577 9.17 16.14 20.30
C CYS A 577 8.40 14.95 19.75
N THR A 578 7.12 15.13 19.52
CA THR A 578 6.29 14.20 18.74
C THR A 578 6.20 14.74 17.31
N CYS A 579 7.25 14.54 16.54
CA CYS A 579 7.39 15.16 15.24
C CYS A 579 7.83 14.20 14.14
N ALA A 580 7.55 14.55 12.89
CA ALA A 580 8.01 13.91 11.68
C ALA A 580 9.03 14.79 10.96
N ILE A 581 9.96 14.19 10.24
CA ILE A 581 10.86 14.89 9.34
C ILE A 581 10.26 14.90 7.92
N VAL A 582 10.48 16.01 7.21
CA VAL A 582 9.89 16.26 5.89
C VAL A 582 10.96 16.72 4.91
N LEU A 583 11.04 16.08 3.77
CA LEU A 583 11.76 16.55 2.59
C LEU A 583 10.79 17.25 1.65
N THR A 584 11.19 18.37 1.06
CA THR A 584 10.45 19.04 -0.01
C THR A 584 11.37 19.17 -1.23
N ASP A 585 10.92 18.67 -2.37
CA ASP A 585 11.70 18.71 -3.61
C ASP A 585 11.60 20.09 -4.31
N PRO A 586 12.37 20.34 -5.38
CA PRO A 586 12.33 21.61 -6.10
C PRO A 586 10.97 21.95 -6.73
N ASP A 587 10.11 20.98 -6.95
CA ASP A 587 8.76 21.15 -7.51
C ASP A 587 7.71 21.38 -6.40
N GLY A 588 8.11 21.33 -5.12
CA GLY A 588 7.23 21.51 -3.97
C GLY A 588 6.56 20.24 -3.45
N ASN A 589 6.89 19.05 -3.98
CA ASN A 589 6.36 17.79 -3.45
C ASN A 589 7.00 17.51 -2.09
N ARG A 590 6.18 17.04 -1.16
CA ARG A 590 6.58 16.78 0.23
C ARG A 590 6.61 15.28 0.50
N TYR A 591 7.67 14.82 1.19
CA TYR A 591 7.92 13.45 1.57
C TYR A 591 8.12 13.40 3.09
N GLY A 592 7.14 12.88 3.82
CA GLY A 592 7.16 12.87 5.28
C GLY A 592 7.51 11.51 5.86
N SER A 593 8.17 11.49 7.02
CA SER A 593 8.37 10.28 7.81
C SER A 593 7.13 9.93 8.63
N SER A 594 7.12 8.74 9.26
CA SER A 594 6.29 8.49 10.44
C SER A 594 6.69 9.46 11.57
N ILE A 595 5.81 9.58 12.59
CA ILE A 595 6.02 10.46 13.73
C ILE A 595 6.97 9.78 14.73
N ALA A 596 8.01 10.50 15.15
CA ALA A 596 8.81 10.11 16.29
C ALA A 596 8.01 10.32 17.57
N LEU A 597 7.94 9.29 18.42
CA LEU A 597 7.26 9.38 19.70
C LEU A 597 8.28 9.66 20.84
N PRO A 598 7.94 10.50 21.84
CA PRO A 598 8.90 11.05 22.79
C PRO A 598 9.44 10.06 23.83
N VAL A 599 9.01 8.83 23.77
CA VAL A 599 9.35 7.82 24.79
C VAL A 599 10.26 6.80 24.14
N LEU A 600 11.55 6.81 24.41
CA LEU A 600 12.53 5.80 24.00
C LEU A 600 13.31 6.07 22.68
N GLY A 601 13.61 7.33 22.35
CA GLY A 601 14.56 7.66 21.30
C GLY A 601 14.23 7.11 19.90
N ALA A 602 13.11 7.49 19.27
CA ALA A 602 12.61 6.96 18.02
C ALA A 602 13.50 7.31 16.80
N THR A 603 13.79 6.35 15.94
CA THR A 603 14.38 6.62 14.62
C THR A 603 13.29 6.68 13.57
N VAL A 604 13.24 7.79 12.84
CA VAL A 604 12.35 7.98 11.71
C VAL A 604 13.16 8.35 10.47
N ALA A 605 12.69 7.95 9.31
CA ALA A 605 13.33 8.23 8.04
C ALA A 605 12.31 8.54 6.96
N THR A 606 12.73 9.35 5.98
CA THR A 606 11.98 9.57 4.74
C THR A 606 12.94 9.61 3.58
N SER A 607 12.51 9.17 2.41
CA SER A 607 13.33 9.21 1.20
C SER A 607 12.50 9.58 -0.02
N ALA A 608 13.18 10.13 -1.02
CA ALA A 608 12.57 10.49 -2.29
C ALA A 608 13.57 10.29 -3.44
N PRO A 609 13.11 9.99 -4.66
CA PRO A 609 13.93 10.03 -5.84
C PRO A 609 14.57 11.41 -5.99
N ALA A 610 15.88 11.46 -6.25
CA ALA A 610 16.58 12.73 -6.39
C ALA A 610 16.09 13.47 -7.64
N ARG A 611 15.90 14.79 -7.47
CA ARG A 611 15.67 15.76 -8.54
C ARG A 611 16.67 16.87 -8.40
N ALA A 612 17.34 17.20 -9.48
CA ALA A 612 18.32 18.28 -9.48
C ALA A 612 17.67 19.62 -9.10
N GLY A 613 18.27 20.33 -8.15
CA GLY A 613 17.77 21.61 -7.69
C GLY A 613 17.89 21.79 -6.18
N ILE A 614 17.23 22.82 -5.67
CA ILE A 614 17.24 23.16 -4.24
C ILE A 614 16.11 22.42 -3.53
N TRP A 615 16.48 21.59 -2.60
CA TRP A 615 15.59 20.87 -1.70
C TRP A 615 15.51 21.56 -0.35
N GLN A 616 14.48 21.22 0.41
CA GLN A 616 14.30 21.69 1.78
C GLN A 616 14.10 20.50 2.73
N PHE A 617 14.73 20.59 3.89
CA PHE A 617 14.49 19.71 5.04
C PHE A 617 13.77 20.51 6.12
N SER A 618 12.68 19.97 6.64
CA SER A 618 11.89 20.59 7.69
C SER A 618 11.33 19.56 8.67
N VAL A 619 10.66 20.03 9.73
CA VAL A 619 10.04 19.20 10.76
C VAL A 619 8.58 19.61 10.91
N SER A 620 7.71 18.64 11.10
CA SER A 620 6.29 18.84 11.34
C SER A 620 5.84 18.08 12.59
N GLY A 621 5.03 18.68 13.44
CA GLY A 621 4.45 18.03 14.60
C GLY A 621 3.28 17.13 14.25
N ILE A 622 2.85 16.31 15.23
CA ILE A 622 1.66 15.46 15.09
C ILE A 622 0.43 16.30 14.73
N GLY A 623 -0.39 15.79 13.83
CA GLY A 623 -1.59 16.47 13.35
C GLY A 623 -1.43 17.19 12.01
N SER A 624 -0.20 17.51 11.60
CA SER A 624 0.06 18.14 10.29
C SER A 624 0.38 17.15 9.18
N LEU A 625 0.75 15.89 9.49
CA LEU A 625 1.09 14.86 8.51
C LEU A 625 0.27 13.57 8.64
N SER A 626 -0.36 13.34 9.79
CA SER A 626 -1.12 12.10 10.05
C SER A 626 -2.54 12.11 9.46
N GLY A 627 -2.96 13.22 8.85
CA GLY A 627 -4.36 13.39 8.43
C GLY A 627 -5.34 13.59 9.57
N VAL A 628 -4.91 13.40 10.82
CA VAL A 628 -5.70 13.68 12.01
C VAL A 628 -5.48 15.14 12.42
N SER A 629 -6.50 15.97 12.31
CA SER A 629 -6.43 17.38 12.71
C SER A 629 -6.49 17.51 14.23
N LEU A 630 -5.34 17.42 14.90
CA LEU A 630 -5.20 17.82 16.31
C LEU A 630 -5.13 19.33 16.49
N ASP A 631 -5.07 20.07 15.42
CA ASP A 631 -5.12 21.53 15.34
C ASP A 631 -6.13 21.97 14.27
N PRO A 632 -7.44 21.93 14.59
CA PRO A 632 -8.48 22.27 13.64
C PRO A 632 -8.45 23.72 13.14
N LEU A 633 -7.66 24.58 13.78
CA LEU A 633 -7.48 25.97 13.38
C LEU A 633 -6.20 26.19 12.55
N GLY A 634 -5.31 25.18 12.45
CA GLY A 634 -4.06 25.28 11.70
C GLY A 634 -3.08 26.32 12.22
N VAL A 635 -3.14 26.63 13.53
CA VAL A 635 -2.32 27.70 14.14
C VAL A 635 -1.06 27.20 14.81
N THR A 636 -0.88 25.86 14.90
CA THR A 636 0.30 25.24 15.52
C THR A 636 0.90 24.16 14.60
N ASN A 637 2.14 23.77 14.88
CA ASN A 637 2.77 22.61 14.21
C ASN A 637 2.38 21.25 14.85
N GLY A 638 1.27 21.20 15.59
CA GLY A 638 0.83 20.01 16.30
C GLY A 638 1.32 19.96 17.75
N ILE A 639 1.01 18.85 18.42
CA ILE A 639 1.35 18.64 19.83
C ILE A 639 2.78 18.12 19.93
N ALA A 640 3.74 19.03 20.16
CA ALA A 640 5.13 18.66 20.40
C ALA A 640 5.80 19.73 21.26
N GLY A 641 6.72 19.33 22.13
CA GLY A 641 7.56 20.28 22.87
C GLY A 641 8.55 20.99 21.97
N PRO A 642 9.00 22.22 22.29
CA PRO A 642 10.08 22.87 21.56
C PRO A 642 11.37 22.08 21.69
N GLY A 643 12.18 22.08 20.63
CA GLY A 643 13.45 21.36 20.61
C GLY A 643 14.23 21.56 19.32
N THR A 644 15.36 20.86 19.23
CA THR A 644 16.17 20.83 18.01
C THR A 644 16.14 19.42 17.45
N VAL A 645 15.89 19.30 16.15
CA VAL A 645 15.98 18.04 15.41
C VAL A 645 17.29 18.02 14.66
N ASP A 646 18.23 17.20 15.14
CA ASP A 646 19.54 16.99 14.53
C ASP A 646 19.47 15.72 13.68
N ALA A 647 19.27 15.89 12.38
CA ALA A 647 19.06 14.81 11.45
C ALA A 647 20.28 14.62 10.51
N THR A 648 20.26 13.56 9.76
CA THR A 648 21.24 13.26 8.72
C THR A 648 20.56 13.26 7.36
N LEU A 649 21.10 14.01 6.40
CA LEU A 649 20.76 13.91 5.00
C LEU A 649 21.78 13.04 4.30
N THR A 650 21.34 12.07 3.54
CA THR A 650 22.18 11.24 2.70
C THR A 650 21.71 11.33 1.26
N VAL A 651 22.60 11.81 0.39
CA VAL A 651 22.34 11.90 -1.05
C VAL A 651 23.17 10.84 -1.75
N PHE A 652 22.53 9.95 -2.48
CA PHE A 652 23.16 8.87 -3.22
C PHE A 652 23.29 9.25 -4.70
N LYS A 653 24.47 9.06 -5.26
CA LYS A 653 24.71 9.19 -6.69
C LYS A 653 24.18 7.98 -7.47
N THR A 654 23.97 8.17 -8.75
CA THR A 654 23.79 7.05 -9.68
C THR A 654 25.09 6.24 -9.74
N GLY A 655 25.00 4.96 -9.47
CA GLY A 655 26.16 4.08 -9.41
C GLY A 655 26.46 3.36 -10.72
N THR A 656 27.06 2.17 -10.62
CA THR A 656 27.42 1.39 -11.80
C THR A 656 26.19 0.88 -12.54
N THR A 657 26.21 0.99 -13.86
CA THR A 657 25.19 0.43 -14.75
C THR A 657 25.63 -0.91 -15.32
N GLN A 658 24.76 -1.89 -15.36
CA GLN A 658 24.95 -3.19 -15.99
C GLN A 658 23.97 -3.36 -17.15
N GLY A 659 24.41 -3.95 -18.26
CA GLY A 659 23.55 -4.27 -19.41
C GLY A 659 23.06 -3.05 -20.23
N LEU A 660 23.70 -1.87 -20.03
CA LEU A 660 23.30 -0.59 -20.64
C LEU A 660 24.42 0.05 -21.48
N ALA A 661 25.43 -0.72 -21.91
CA ALA A 661 26.56 -0.15 -22.65
C ALA A 661 26.14 0.44 -24.02
N ASP A 662 25.11 -0.11 -24.61
CA ASP A 662 24.61 0.24 -25.95
C ASP A 662 23.67 1.47 -25.96
N ILE A 663 23.38 2.04 -24.80
CA ILE A 663 22.58 3.29 -24.73
C ILE A 663 23.43 4.53 -24.46
N ARG A 664 24.73 4.37 -24.23
CA ARG A 664 25.62 5.50 -23.89
C ARG A 664 25.66 6.55 -24.99
N GLY A 665 25.48 7.82 -24.57
CA GLY A 665 25.52 8.97 -25.47
C GLY A 665 24.27 9.16 -26.35
N ARG A 666 23.23 8.36 -26.16
CA ARG A 666 21.94 8.55 -26.82
C ARG A 666 21.17 9.69 -26.12
N SER A 667 20.31 10.36 -26.88
CA SER A 667 19.43 11.41 -26.33
C SER A 667 18.39 10.87 -25.35
N ASP A 668 18.05 9.57 -25.44
CA ASP A 668 17.11 8.87 -24.57
C ASP A 668 17.80 8.07 -23.46
N GLN A 669 19.11 8.22 -23.26
CA GLN A 669 19.88 7.48 -22.27
C GLN A 669 19.29 7.63 -20.85
N THR A 670 19.12 8.86 -20.38
CA THR A 670 18.57 9.14 -19.03
C THR A 670 17.17 8.56 -18.88
N THR A 671 16.42 8.66 -19.95
CA THR A 671 15.09 8.04 -20.08
C THR A 671 15.17 6.54 -19.88
N ILE A 672 16.05 5.87 -20.51
CA ILE A 672 16.30 4.44 -20.42
C ILE A 672 16.86 4.09 -19.03
N GLU A 673 17.77 4.82 -18.47
CA GLU A 673 18.35 4.60 -17.14
C GLU A 673 17.33 4.69 -16.00
N PHE A 674 16.44 5.66 -15.99
CA PHE A 674 15.38 5.74 -15.01
C PHE A 674 14.50 4.49 -15.01
N ALA A 675 14.23 3.90 -16.15
CA ALA A 675 13.39 2.75 -16.31
C ALA A 675 13.95 1.46 -15.74
N VAL A 676 15.28 1.23 -15.79
CA VAL A 676 15.93 0.12 -15.12
C VAL A 676 15.88 0.34 -13.62
N ALA A 677 16.16 1.56 -13.19
CA ALA A 677 16.13 1.90 -11.79
C ALA A 677 14.76 1.61 -11.16
N LYS A 678 13.68 1.85 -11.93
CA LYS A 678 12.30 1.63 -11.46
C LYS A 678 11.72 0.24 -11.81
N ARG A 679 12.51 -0.65 -12.38
CA ARG A 679 12.12 -2.02 -12.75
C ARG A 679 10.90 -2.11 -13.68
N LEU A 680 10.60 -1.04 -14.39
CA LEU A 680 9.48 -1.04 -15.35
C LEU A 680 9.81 -1.76 -16.65
N VAL A 681 11.07 -1.98 -16.89
CA VAL A 681 11.62 -2.57 -18.12
C VAL A 681 12.98 -3.24 -17.86
N ASP A 682 13.58 -4.09 -18.72
CA ASP A 682 14.91 -4.74 -18.50
C ASP A 682 15.73 -4.91 -19.79
N GLY A 683 16.99 -5.17 -19.71
CA GLY A 683 17.86 -5.48 -20.83
C GLY A 683 17.61 -6.85 -21.47
N LEU A 684 18.45 -7.16 -22.41
CA LEU A 684 18.65 -8.48 -22.99
C LEU A 684 20.08 -8.96 -22.67
N PRO A 685 20.39 -10.25 -22.85
CA PRO A 685 21.76 -10.72 -22.69
C PRO A 685 22.79 -9.96 -23.53
N ALA A 686 22.37 -9.35 -24.64
CA ALA A 686 23.24 -8.60 -25.54
C ALA A 686 23.31 -7.09 -25.25
N GLY A 687 22.58 -6.58 -24.26
CA GLY A 687 22.42 -5.16 -23.96
C GLY A 687 20.96 -4.72 -23.97
N PHE A 688 20.70 -3.43 -23.94
CA PHE A 688 19.33 -2.91 -23.96
C PHE A 688 18.65 -3.04 -25.31
N THR A 689 19.39 -2.96 -26.38
CA THR A 689 18.90 -2.98 -27.77
C THR A 689 17.79 -1.95 -28.03
N PRO A 690 18.07 -0.63 -27.89
CA PRO A 690 17.06 0.43 -27.80
C PRO A 690 16.17 0.54 -29.05
N ASP A 691 16.72 0.30 -30.24
CA ASP A 691 16.02 0.46 -31.52
C ASP A 691 15.29 -0.83 -31.97
N ALA A 692 15.45 -1.93 -31.25
CA ALA A 692 14.70 -3.16 -31.54
C ALA A 692 13.20 -2.97 -31.27
N LEU A 693 12.36 -3.56 -32.11
CA LEU A 693 10.91 -3.48 -31.94
C LEU A 693 10.48 -4.26 -30.70
N LEU A 694 9.56 -3.65 -29.94
CA LEU A 694 8.95 -4.29 -28.79
C LEU A 694 8.04 -5.43 -29.24
N THR A 695 8.23 -6.61 -28.66
CA THR A 695 7.38 -7.77 -28.90
C THR A 695 6.22 -7.83 -27.90
N ARG A 696 5.14 -8.54 -28.26
CA ARG A 696 4.01 -8.79 -27.34
C ARG A 696 4.43 -9.53 -26.09
N ARG A 697 5.41 -10.43 -26.20
CA ARG A 697 6.00 -11.11 -25.03
C ARG A 697 6.67 -10.12 -24.09
N GLN A 698 7.50 -9.24 -24.63
CA GLN A 698 8.18 -8.21 -23.84
C GLN A 698 7.18 -7.27 -23.16
N LEU A 699 6.18 -6.78 -23.89
CA LEU A 699 5.12 -5.96 -23.31
C LEU A 699 4.42 -6.70 -22.16
N ALA A 700 4.08 -7.99 -22.35
CA ALA A 700 3.45 -8.78 -21.29
C ALA A 700 4.34 -8.90 -20.04
N GLU A 701 5.63 -9.13 -20.24
CA GLU A 701 6.62 -9.19 -19.14
C GLU A 701 6.70 -7.86 -18.38
N TYR A 702 6.64 -6.73 -19.09
CA TYR A 702 6.71 -5.41 -18.50
C TYR A 702 5.44 -5.01 -17.75
N LEU A 703 4.28 -5.45 -18.23
CA LEU A 703 3.02 -5.27 -17.55
C LEU A 703 2.96 -6.03 -16.22
N MET A 704 3.69 -7.16 -16.11
CA MET A 704 3.86 -7.84 -14.82
C MET A 704 4.62 -6.97 -13.82
N ALA A 705 5.58 -6.17 -14.27
CA ALA A 705 6.28 -5.20 -13.43
C ALA A 705 5.37 -4.04 -13.00
N PHE A 706 4.39 -3.68 -13.80
CA PHE A 706 3.37 -2.68 -13.50
C PHE A 706 2.22 -3.17 -12.62
N GLY A 707 2.34 -4.34 -11.98
CA GLY A 707 1.37 -4.80 -11.02
C GLY A 707 0.23 -5.63 -11.61
N VAL A 708 0.48 -6.34 -12.71
CA VAL A 708 -0.43 -7.39 -13.15
C VAL A 708 -0.24 -8.63 -12.26
N ARG A 709 -1.35 -9.15 -11.72
CA ARG A 709 -1.34 -10.29 -10.79
C ARG A 709 -0.97 -11.58 -11.48
N GLN A 710 -0.19 -12.41 -10.81
CA GLN A 710 0.18 -13.76 -11.26
C GLN A 710 -0.98 -14.75 -11.12
N THR A 711 -2.19 -14.36 -11.44
CA THR A 711 -3.35 -15.21 -11.27
C THR A 711 -3.74 -15.91 -12.55
N ARG A 712 -4.22 -17.15 -12.42
CA ARG A 712 -4.75 -17.97 -13.48
C ARG A 712 -5.84 -18.84 -12.91
N GLU A 713 -6.82 -19.18 -13.71
CA GLU A 713 -7.78 -20.20 -13.31
C GLU A 713 -7.07 -21.52 -13.03
N PRO A 714 -7.16 -22.05 -11.82
CA PRO A 714 -6.42 -23.25 -11.42
C PRO A 714 -6.72 -24.49 -12.27
N SER A 715 -7.92 -24.55 -12.83
CA SER A 715 -8.42 -25.67 -13.63
C SER A 715 -8.05 -25.62 -15.11
N GLN A 716 -7.52 -24.51 -15.62
CA GLN A 716 -7.27 -24.38 -17.04
C GLN A 716 -5.88 -24.92 -17.46
N ALA A 717 -5.89 -25.76 -18.48
CA ALA A 717 -4.74 -26.06 -19.30
C ALA A 717 -4.23 -24.79 -20.02
N LYS A 718 -3.09 -24.88 -20.70
CA LYS A 718 -2.57 -23.77 -21.52
C LYS A 718 -3.66 -23.00 -22.24
N ARG A 719 -3.72 -21.69 -22.01
CA ARG A 719 -4.65 -20.80 -22.71
C ARG A 719 -4.27 -20.60 -24.18
N TYR A 720 -2.97 -20.62 -24.45
CA TYR A 720 -2.40 -20.38 -25.77
C TYR A 720 -1.53 -21.53 -26.25
N THR A 721 -1.61 -21.88 -27.53
CA THR A 721 -0.89 -23.01 -28.12
C THR A 721 0.54 -22.67 -28.54
N ASP A 722 0.88 -21.40 -28.66
CA ASP A 722 2.16 -20.86 -29.11
C ASP A 722 3.03 -20.28 -27.99
N THR A 723 2.67 -20.54 -26.73
CA THR A 723 3.43 -20.12 -25.54
C THR A 723 3.78 -21.33 -24.69
N THR A 724 4.97 -21.28 -24.03
CA THR A 724 5.44 -22.30 -23.10
C THR A 724 6.13 -21.65 -21.91
N GLY A 725 6.21 -22.36 -20.79
CA GLY A 725 6.97 -21.92 -19.60
C GLY A 725 6.59 -20.50 -19.16
N PHE A 726 7.58 -19.66 -19.02
CA PHE A 726 7.41 -18.27 -18.59
C PHE A 726 6.50 -17.45 -19.52
N ALA A 727 6.66 -17.57 -20.82
CA ALA A 727 5.82 -16.85 -21.80
C ALA A 727 4.33 -17.22 -21.68
N ALA A 728 4.02 -18.47 -21.33
CA ALA A 728 2.64 -18.87 -21.06
C ALA A 728 2.11 -18.21 -19.77
N ALA A 729 2.97 -18.14 -18.74
CA ALA A 729 2.59 -17.53 -17.45
C ALA A 729 2.21 -16.06 -17.63
N VAL A 730 3.04 -15.27 -18.28
CA VAL A 730 2.77 -13.85 -18.48
C VAL A 730 1.62 -13.62 -19.47
N ALA A 731 1.51 -14.43 -20.52
CA ALA A 731 0.44 -14.31 -21.50
C ALA A 731 -0.94 -14.54 -20.85
N ASP A 732 -1.08 -15.55 -20.01
CA ASP A 732 -2.31 -15.83 -19.28
C ASP A 732 -2.69 -14.68 -18.34
N ALA A 733 -1.72 -14.17 -17.56
CA ALA A 733 -1.95 -13.11 -16.60
C ALA A 733 -2.42 -11.81 -17.27
N VAL A 734 -1.70 -11.34 -18.30
CA VAL A 734 -1.99 -10.05 -18.95
C VAL A 734 -3.21 -10.06 -19.87
N THR A 735 -3.76 -11.22 -20.17
CA THR A 735 -4.98 -11.36 -21.01
C THR A 735 -6.22 -11.78 -20.23
N ALA A 736 -6.12 -11.88 -18.90
CA ALA A 736 -7.25 -12.15 -18.02
C ALA A 736 -7.86 -10.83 -17.49
N PRO A 737 -9.19 -10.74 -17.36
CA PRO A 737 -9.85 -9.56 -16.81
C PRO A 737 -9.61 -9.46 -15.31
N GLY A 738 -9.69 -8.24 -14.77
CA GLY A 738 -9.60 -7.98 -13.33
C GLY A 738 -8.25 -8.31 -12.70
N GLN A 739 -7.16 -8.34 -13.47
CA GLN A 739 -5.83 -8.74 -12.99
C GLN A 739 -4.94 -7.56 -12.59
N LEU A 740 -5.46 -6.34 -12.59
CA LEU A 740 -4.65 -5.16 -12.33
C LEU A 740 -4.63 -4.82 -10.84
N LEU A 741 -3.45 -4.63 -10.27
CA LEU A 741 -3.29 -4.25 -8.86
C LEU A 741 -3.95 -2.90 -8.55
N MET A 742 -3.85 -1.93 -9.48
CA MET A 742 -4.35 -0.57 -9.33
C MET A 742 -5.81 -0.39 -9.78
N ASP A 743 -6.45 -1.42 -10.33
CA ASP A 743 -7.86 -1.42 -10.66
C ASP A 743 -8.58 -2.49 -9.84
N LEU A 744 -9.40 -2.06 -8.90
CA LEU A 744 -10.10 -2.96 -7.99
C LEU A 744 -11.33 -3.61 -8.62
N SER A 745 -11.70 -3.21 -9.86
CA SER A 745 -12.82 -3.81 -10.57
C SER A 745 -12.52 -5.24 -11.01
N PRO A 746 -13.30 -6.23 -10.61
CA PRO A 746 -13.14 -7.62 -11.07
C PRO A 746 -13.42 -7.77 -12.58
N GLU A 747 -14.09 -6.79 -13.19
CA GLU A 747 -14.45 -6.76 -14.60
C GLU A 747 -13.50 -5.91 -15.45
N ALA A 748 -12.45 -5.34 -14.84
CA ALA A 748 -11.48 -4.53 -15.57
C ALA A 748 -10.95 -5.30 -16.79
N LEU A 749 -10.91 -4.62 -17.94
CA LEU A 749 -10.40 -5.21 -19.17
C LEU A 749 -8.94 -5.66 -18.99
N PRO A 750 -8.55 -6.77 -19.63
CA PRO A 750 -7.15 -7.18 -19.59
C PRO A 750 -6.27 -6.12 -20.25
N PRO A 751 -5.06 -5.86 -19.70
CA PRO A 751 -4.17 -4.85 -20.26
C PRO A 751 -3.64 -5.21 -21.66
N LEU A 752 -3.79 -6.46 -22.05
CA LEU A 752 -3.45 -6.91 -23.41
C LEU A 752 -4.58 -7.78 -23.95
N ALA A 753 -5.18 -7.35 -25.07
CA ALA A 753 -6.24 -8.11 -25.72
C ALA A 753 -5.77 -9.52 -26.09
N PRO A 754 -6.58 -10.57 -25.85
CA PRO A 754 -6.28 -11.91 -26.33
C PRO A 754 -6.05 -11.91 -27.84
N ALA A 755 -5.05 -12.67 -28.32
CA ALA A 755 -4.88 -12.86 -29.76
C ALA A 755 -5.95 -13.83 -30.30
N SER A 756 -6.26 -13.70 -31.57
CA SER A 756 -7.21 -14.57 -32.24
C SER A 756 -6.71 -16.03 -32.35
N ASN A 757 -7.63 -16.97 -32.48
CA ASN A 757 -7.36 -18.38 -32.79
C ASN A 757 -6.56 -19.17 -31.73
N GLY A 758 -6.70 -18.84 -30.44
CA GLY A 758 -6.01 -19.53 -29.35
C GLY A 758 -4.48 -19.37 -29.38
N LYS A 759 -3.99 -18.30 -29.98
CA LYS A 759 -2.59 -17.92 -30.01
C LYS A 759 -2.38 -16.60 -29.27
N PHE A 760 -1.23 -16.46 -28.63
CA PHE A 760 -0.79 -15.21 -28.02
C PHE A 760 0.01 -14.34 -28.98
N ASN A 761 0.70 -14.96 -29.95
CA ASN A 761 1.64 -14.32 -30.86
C ASN A 761 2.81 -13.61 -30.14
N PRO A 762 3.65 -14.32 -29.36
CA PRO A 762 4.66 -13.70 -28.50
C PRO A 762 5.70 -12.87 -29.25
N ALA A 763 6.03 -13.24 -30.50
CA ALA A 763 6.96 -12.51 -31.36
C ALA A 763 6.32 -11.36 -32.16
N GLY A 764 5.01 -11.18 -32.08
CA GLY A 764 4.32 -10.10 -32.75
C GLY A 764 4.75 -8.73 -32.22
N THR A 765 4.88 -7.75 -33.12
CA THR A 765 5.21 -6.38 -32.74
C THR A 765 4.02 -5.65 -32.11
N VAL A 766 4.33 -4.69 -31.27
CA VAL A 766 3.34 -3.86 -30.54
C VAL A 766 3.19 -2.52 -31.24
N SER A 767 1.94 -2.10 -31.48
CA SER A 767 1.66 -0.76 -31.98
C SER A 767 1.58 0.28 -30.85
N ARG A 768 1.71 1.57 -31.21
CA ARG A 768 1.64 2.68 -30.25
C ARG A 768 0.30 2.72 -29.50
N GLN A 769 -0.82 2.51 -30.21
CA GLN A 769 -2.14 2.46 -29.57
C GLN A 769 -2.29 1.27 -28.60
N GLN A 770 -1.67 0.11 -28.91
CA GLN A 770 -1.70 -1.05 -28.02
C GLN A 770 -0.87 -0.82 -26.76
N ALA A 771 0.31 -0.19 -26.89
CA ALA A 771 1.14 0.16 -25.75
C ALA A 771 0.45 1.20 -24.85
N ALA A 772 -0.17 2.22 -25.46
CA ALA A 772 -0.94 3.24 -24.73
C ALA A 772 -2.11 2.63 -23.95
N PHE A 773 -2.92 1.79 -24.62
CA PHE A 773 -4.00 1.05 -23.97
C PHE A 773 -3.51 0.24 -22.77
N ALA A 774 -2.47 -0.57 -22.98
CA ALA A 774 -1.93 -1.44 -21.95
C ALA A 774 -1.44 -0.68 -20.70
N LEU A 775 -0.78 0.45 -20.91
CA LEU A 775 -0.26 1.29 -19.82
C LEU A 775 -1.38 2.02 -19.07
N VAL A 776 -2.37 2.58 -19.77
CA VAL A 776 -3.55 3.21 -19.15
C VAL A 776 -4.34 2.20 -18.33
N GLN A 777 -4.47 0.96 -18.81
CA GLN A 777 -5.05 -0.12 -18.02
C GLN A 777 -4.20 -0.46 -16.80
N ALA A 778 -2.88 -0.61 -16.98
CA ALA A 778 -1.97 -1.02 -15.89
C ALA A 778 -1.96 -0.02 -14.71
N ILE A 779 -2.20 1.27 -14.97
CA ILE A 779 -2.31 2.30 -13.92
C ILE A 779 -3.75 2.50 -13.40
N GLY A 780 -4.64 1.56 -13.65
CA GLY A 780 -5.98 1.51 -13.05
C GLY A 780 -6.97 2.58 -13.54
N ARG A 781 -6.84 3.07 -14.75
CA ARG A 781 -7.62 4.21 -15.24
C ARG A 781 -8.83 3.87 -16.10
N GLN A 782 -9.21 2.60 -16.23
CA GLN A 782 -10.32 2.19 -17.11
C GLN A 782 -11.60 2.98 -16.86
N ALA A 783 -12.01 3.12 -15.59
CA ALA A 783 -13.25 3.84 -15.27
C ALA A 783 -13.20 5.31 -15.70
N LEU A 784 -12.02 5.93 -15.65
CA LEU A 784 -11.82 7.32 -16.04
C LEU A 784 -11.84 7.51 -17.56
N THR A 785 -11.53 6.48 -18.33
CA THR A 785 -11.54 6.57 -19.80
C THR A 785 -12.95 6.75 -20.36
N ALA A 786 -14.00 6.38 -19.62
CA ALA A 786 -15.39 6.56 -20.02
C ALA A 786 -15.77 8.04 -20.25
N GLN A 787 -15.03 8.98 -19.65
CA GLN A 787 -15.25 10.42 -19.88
C GLN A 787 -15.03 10.83 -21.36
N TYR A 788 -14.30 10.04 -22.14
CA TYR A 788 -13.99 10.30 -23.55
C TYR A 788 -14.93 9.58 -24.53
N GLU A 789 -15.94 8.89 -24.04
CA GLU A 789 -16.86 8.15 -24.89
C GLU A 789 -17.61 9.08 -25.86
N GLY A 790 -17.52 8.79 -27.14
CA GLY A 790 -18.17 9.56 -28.21
C GLY A 790 -17.46 10.88 -28.57
N MET A 791 -16.31 11.20 -27.94
CA MET A 791 -15.54 12.39 -28.31
C MET A 791 -14.61 12.12 -29.49
N ASP A 792 -14.32 13.17 -30.25
CA ASP A 792 -13.21 13.16 -31.19
C ASP A 792 -11.88 13.23 -30.45
N LEU A 793 -10.84 12.57 -30.97
CA LEU A 793 -9.52 12.63 -30.35
C LEU A 793 -8.92 14.02 -30.53
N PHE A 794 -8.38 14.53 -29.43
CA PHE A 794 -7.71 15.84 -29.39
C PHE A 794 -6.41 15.76 -28.59
N ALA A 795 -5.52 16.68 -28.87
CA ALA A 795 -4.30 16.93 -28.12
C ALA A 795 -4.27 18.39 -27.68
N PHE A 796 -3.21 18.80 -27.00
CA PHE A 796 -2.99 20.20 -26.63
C PHE A 796 -1.76 20.76 -27.35
N ASP A 797 -1.85 22.01 -27.80
CA ASP A 797 -0.67 22.77 -28.26
C ASP A 797 0.12 23.36 -27.07
N ALA A 798 1.18 24.09 -27.35
CA ALA A 798 2.04 24.69 -26.32
C ALA A 798 1.32 25.77 -25.50
N GLU A 799 0.27 26.37 -26.03
CA GLU A 799 -0.57 27.38 -25.38
C GLU A 799 -1.75 26.74 -24.60
N GLY A 800 -1.89 25.40 -24.64
CA GLY A 800 -2.96 24.67 -23.97
C GLY A 800 -4.29 24.63 -24.74
N ASN A 801 -4.32 25.04 -26.00
CA ASN A 801 -5.50 24.92 -26.83
C ASN A 801 -5.66 23.51 -27.35
N THR A 802 -6.90 23.05 -27.48
CA THR A 802 -7.20 21.77 -28.07
C THR A 802 -6.98 21.77 -29.59
N VAL A 803 -6.24 20.81 -30.08
CA VAL A 803 -6.00 20.59 -31.53
C VAL A 803 -6.47 19.20 -31.93
N PRO A 804 -7.09 19.05 -33.16
CA PRO A 804 -7.60 17.77 -33.57
C PRO A 804 -6.46 16.81 -33.90
N VAL A 805 -6.69 15.50 -33.65
CA VAL A 805 -5.78 14.43 -34.03
C VAL A 805 -6.10 14.00 -35.48
N ALA A 806 -5.20 14.32 -36.41
CA ALA A 806 -5.42 14.15 -37.82
C ALA A 806 -5.50 12.68 -38.29
N ASP A 807 -4.88 11.78 -37.57
CA ASP A 807 -4.86 10.33 -37.81
C ASP A 807 -5.76 9.54 -36.82
N ALA A 808 -6.74 10.22 -36.25
CA ALA A 808 -7.71 9.63 -35.32
C ALA A 808 -8.51 8.46 -35.88
N ALA A 809 -8.75 8.47 -37.21
CA ALA A 809 -9.46 7.40 -37.93
C ALA A 809 -8.66 6.08 -37.98
N ASP A 810 -7.35 6.13 -37.75
CA ASP A 810 -6.49 4.96 -37.72
C ASP A 810 -6.50 4.25 -36.37
N VAL A 811 -7.08 4.88 -35.33
CA VAL A 811 -7.21 4.28 -34.02
C VAL A 811 -8.31 3.23 -34.01
N ASP A 812 -8.01 2.05 -33.48
CA ASP A 812 -8.99 1.00 -33.25
C ASP A 812 -10.12 1.55 -32.34
N PRO A 813 -11.40 1.45 -32.75
CA PRO A 813 -12.52 1.95 -31.95
C PRO A 813 -12.53 1.43 -30.51
N ALA A 814 -12.13 0.19 -30.29
CA ALA A 814 -12.07 -0.41 -28.95
C ALA A 814 -10.98 0.20 -28.04
N LEU A 815 -9.97 0.87 -28.62
CA LEU A 815 -8.86 1.47 -27.87
C LEU A 815 -8.99 2.99 -27.76
N ARG A 816 -9.98 3.59 -28.41
CA ARG A 816 -10.08 5.03 -28.63
C ARG A 816 -10.04 5.85 -27.32
N ASN A 817 -10.84 5.48 -26.34
CA ASN A 817 -10.93 6.19 -25.08
C ASN A 817 -9.61 6.14 -24.28
N HIS A 818 -8.95 4.99 -24.27
CA HIS A 818 -7.65 4.81 -23.62
C HIS A 818 -6.54 5.57 -24.34
N VAL A 819 -6.58 5.60 -25.67
CA VAL A 819 -5.65 6.41 -26.46
C VAL A 819 -5.82 7.90 -26.14
N GLN A 820 -7.07 8.37 -25.98
CA GLN A 820 -7.34 9.75 -25.60
C GLN A 820 -6.81 10.05 -24.18
N ASP A 821 -7.02 9.14 -23.23
CA ASP A 821 -6.49 9.31 -21.87
C ASP A 821 -4.96 9.31 -21.88
N ALA A 822 -4.33 8.45 -22.68
CA ALA A 822 -2.87 8.44 -22.84
C ALA A 822 -2.32 9.74 -23.44
N ILE A 823 -3.06 10.38 -24.35
CA ILE A 823 -2.71 11.71 -24.89
C ILE A 823 -2.85 12.76 -23.79
N ALA A 824 -3.96 12.78 -23.06
CA ALA A 824 -4.25 13.76 -22.03
C ALA A 824 -3.25 13.72 -20.87
N LEU A 825 -2.74 12.53 -20.55
CA LEU A 825 -1.71 12.31 -19.53
C LEU A 825 -0.27 12.52 -20.06
N GLY A 826 -0.12 12.83 -21.35
CA GLY A 826 1.21 12.91 -21.97
C GLY A 826 1.94 11.57 -22.08
N ILE A 827 1.28 10.44 -21.80
CA ILE A 827 1.87 9.11 -21.96
C ILE A 827 2.20 8.86 -23.45
N LEU A 828 1.28 9.18 -24.34
CA LEU A 828 1.45 9.01 -25.79
C LEU A 828 1.98 10.31 -26.41
N ASP A 829 3.15 10.25 -27.04
CA ASP A 829 3.74 11.39 -27.74
C ASP A 829 2.89 11.86 -28.91
N VAL A 830 2.77 13.17 -29.04
CA VAL A 830 2.02 13.86 -30.09
C VAL A 830 2.95 14.70 -30.93
N GLN A 831 2.84 14.61 -32.25
CA GLN A 831 3.57 15.45 -33.18
C GLN A 831 2.63 16.54 -33.69
N LEU A 832 2.95 17.78 -33.37
CA LEU A 832 2.21 18.95 -33.87
C LEU A 832 2.76 19.39 -35.23
N SER A 833 1.86 19.71 -36.18
CA SER A 833 2.22 20.21 -37.50
C SER A 833 1.16 21.17 -38.03
N GLN A 834 1.54 22.02 -38.98
CA GLN A 834 0.61 22.92 -39.67
C GLN A 834 0.02 22.22 -40.89
N GLN A 835 -1.31 22.18 -40.99
CA GLN A 835 -2.03 21.63 -42.11
C GLN A 835 -3.17 22.57 -42.52
N GLY A 836 -3.10 23.12 -43.72
CA GLY A 836 -4.10 24.08 -44.17
C GLY A 836 -4.25 25.36 -43.39
N GLY A 837 -3.18 25.79 -42.69
CA GLY A 837 -3.16 26.97 -41.79
C GLY A 837 -3.69 26.70 -40.40
N ALA A 838 -4.08 25.49 -40.06
CA ALA A 838 -4.46 25.06 -38.72
C ALA A 838 -3.41 24.13 -38.11
N THR A 839 -3.20 24.21 -36.78
CA THR A 839 -2.39 23.23 -36.05
C THR A 839 -3.16 21.93 -35.94
N VAL A 840 -2.51 20.81 -36.25
CA VAL A 840 -3.04 19.47 -36.11
C VAL A 840 -2.04 18.57 -35.40
N ALA A 841 -2.53 17.59 -34.64
CA ALA A 841 -1.76 16.60 -33.94
C ALA A 841 -1.73 15.27 -34.72
N ARG A 842 -0.63 14.52 -34.62
CA ARG A 842 -0.52 13.14 -35.11
C ARG A 842 0.09 12.27 -34.04
N ILE A 843 -0.44 11.07 -33.86
CA ILE A 843 -0.03 10.09 -32.87
C ILE A 843 0.55 8.80 -33.47
N ASN A 844 0.37 8.60 -34.80
CA ASN A 844 0.78 7.37 -35.49
C ASN A 844 0.32 6.07 -34.79
N PRO A 845 -0.97 5.85 -34.58
CA PRO A 845 -1.47 4.82 -33.66
C PRO A 845 -1.10 3.38 -34.06
N LYS A 846 -0.94 3.13 -35.37
CA LYS A 846 -0.54 1.83 -35.93
C LYS A 846 0.99 1.66 -36.05
N GLY A 847 1.76 2.72 -35.82
CA GLY A 847 3.23 2.66 -35.82
C GLY A 847 3.73 1.69 -34.75
N THR A 848 4.76 0.92 -35.09
CA THR A 848 5.40 0.01 -34.13
C THR A 848 6.21 0.75 -33.08
N VAL A 849 6.33 0.19 -31.91
CA VAL A 849 7.07 0.76 -30.77
C VAL A 849 8.44 0.08 -30.69
N SER A 850 9.52 0.88 -30.62
CA SER A 850 10.84 0.35 -30.24
C SER A 850 10.92 0.20 -28.72
N ARG A 851 11.93 -0.54 -28.25
CA ARG A 851 12.16 -0.72 -26.83
C ARG A 851 12.42 0.60 -26.11
N ALA A 852 13.23 1.48 -26.71
CA ALA A 852 13.47 2.83 -26.19
C ALA A 852 12.20 3.69 -26.19
N ALA A 853 11.39 3.63 -27.25
CA ALA A 853 10.13 4.36 -27.29
C ALA A 853 9.14 3.86 -26.23
N TYR A 854 9.08 2.53 -26.02
CA TYR A 854 8.24 1.99 -24.95
C TYR A 854 8.71 2.46 -23.57
N ALA A 855 10.02 2.50 -23.40
CA ALA A 855 10.63 3.05 -22.19
C ALA A 855 10.00 4.43 -21.90
N GLY A 856 9.97 5.34 -22.87
CA GLY A 856 9.34 6.65 -22.72
C GLY A 856 7.86 6.60 -22.31
N LEU A 857 7.10 5.72 -22.97
CA LEU A 857 5.69 5.54 -22.62
C LEU A 857 5.49 5.03 -21.20
N ALA A 858 6.26 4.02 -20.80
CA ALA A 858 6.15 3.39 -19.49
C ALA A 858 6.50 4.35 -18.34
N THR A 859 7.51 5.19 -18.52
CA THR A 859 7.88 6.20 -17.52
C THR A 859 6.81 7.25 -17.34
N ARG A 860 6.27 7.76 -18.42
CA ARG A 860 5.19 8.74 -18.33
C ARG A 860 3.92 8.13 -17.70
N ALA A 861 3.65 6.85 -17.97
CA ALA A 861 2.59 6.14 -17.29
C ALA A 861 2.87 5.99 -15.79
N TYR A 862 4.08 5.61 -15.41
CA TYR A 862 4.49 5.53 -14.01
C TYR A 862 4.34 6.88 -13.28
N ASN A 863 4.78 7.98 -13.91
CA ASN A 863 4.65 9.32 -13.34
C ASN A 863 3.21 9.84 -13.29
N SER A 864 2.30 9.22 -14.03
CA SER A 864 0.88 9.52 -13.98
C SER A 864 0.13 8.76 -12.88
N ILE A 865 0.81 7.89 -12.13
CA ILE A 865 0.26 7.27 -10.92
C ILE A 865 0.25 8.35 -9.84
N PRO A 866 -0.90 8.66 -9.23
CA PRO A 866 -0.93 9.56 -8.09
C PRO A 866 -0.28 8.84 -6.90
N PHE A 867 0.96 9.19 -6.61
CA PHE A 867 1.59 8.77 -5.36
C PHE A 867 0.96 9.55 -4.20
N PRO A 868 0.76 8.90 -3.05
CA PRO A 868 0.26 9.59 -1.87
C PRO A 868 1.25 10.68 -1.43
N GLU A 869 0.70 11.86 -1.12
CA GLU A 869 1.42 13.02 -0.61
C GLU A 869 1.94 12.81 0.81
#